data_3b26cd05ea4708771d3e199353125057
#
_entry.id   3b26cd05ea4708771d3e199353125057
#
_cell.length_a   1.000
_cell.length_b   1.000
_cell.length_c   1.000
_cell.angle_alpha   90.00
_cell.angle_beta   90.00
_cell.angle_gamma   90.00
#
_symmetry.space_group_name_H-M   'P 1'
#
loop_
_entity.id
_entity.type
_entity.pdbx_description
1 polymer ?
#
loop_
_entity_poly.entity_id
_entity_poly.type
_entity_poly.pdbx_seq_one_letter_code
_entity_poly.pdbx_strand_id
1 'polypeptide(L)'
;MEKPFELAYTELKKGCFPEELSFRTTAEIKPLEGVIGQERAVKAFDFGLAVKMKGYNIYMAGPSGTGKTPYERNSTEKLAQTEPVPYDWCYVYNFQNPRSPLALRFEPGQGKQFKEDMAELVQLFKTELQKAFRAEDYETQKNTLEHSFDEKRDALMAEMSAVAEQYSFQVKTTNAGVFFMPVVEGKAVGEDEYDDLSEDVKNKIEKNSQMVQEKAGSIMRELRDMDKESKRQTDQLDYKTGMFAIGHHVNAVQEKYQEYERVISYINAVQEDVLENISQFVEEEEDGEDSLASLLPMLGKKPAEDVTLKYKVNLIVDHSDSKGAPIVVTFNPTYNNLVGEVEYDSEFGNLTTDFMKIKGGLFHKANGGYLLVQAQDILSTPQAWEALRRVMKTREINMDSIREQLGAVVAPTLKPEPIPANIKVIMIGSSYYYELLNEYDEEFDKFFKIRADFDYEMPRTDENIRKIAQFIKRFVDREGCMEFDVSAVCAIVEYSSRTAERQDKLSTRFNHLAEILCEAVTWAKLEGAELVTAAHIQKTIYEKEQRMKLYEEKLDEMLEENVIMIDTEGAEIGQINGLAVLDMGNYAFGNPSRITATTYVGKSGIVNIEKEARLSGQTHDKGVQIITGFLGQTYAQNFPLSLSCRVCFEQNYNGIDGDSASSTELYCILSSLAELPIRQDLAVTGSVNQKGEIQAIGGVTHKIEGFFDLCRKRGLTGTQGVIIPVSNVKDLVLKDEVVQAVKDGLFHIYPISKIDEGIELLMGLSPGKKNKAGNFPANSVHGRVMKKLKAFDKRAQGEEE
;
A
#
# COMPACT_ATOMS: atom_id res chain seq x y z
N MET A 1 61.86 -16.72 6.95
CA MET A 1 60.43 -16.42 7.12
C MET A 1 59.82 -16.57 5.72
N GLU A 2 58.80 -17.41 5.57
CA GLU A 2 58.00 -17.38 4.36
C GLU A 2 57.36 -15.98 4.25
N LYS A 3 57.37 -15.36 3.05
CA LYS A 3 56.70 -14.08 2.84
C LYS A 3 55.23 -14.26 3.21
N PRO A 4 54.65 -13.32 3.98
CA PRO A 4 53.21 -13.37 4.25
C PRO A 4 52.46 -13.43 2.93
N PHE A 5 51.37 -14.22 2.91
CA PHE A 5 50.54 -14.33 1.72
C PHE A 5 49.86 -12.99 1.46
N GLU A 6 50.16 -12.40 0.32
CA GLU A 6 49.62 -11.11 -0.12
C GLU A 6 48.74 -11.35 -1.38
N LEU A 7 47.62 -10.67 -1.48
CA LEU A 7 46.75 -10.77 -2.66
C LEU A 7 47.41 -10.15 -3.88
N ALA A 8 47.34 -10.87 -4.98
CA ALA A 8 47.70 -10.32 -6.30
C ALA A 8 46.62 -9.29 -6.74
N TYR A 9 47.03 -8.28 -7.49
CA TYR A 9 46.08 -7.27 -8.02
C TYR A 9 44.94 -7.86 -8.84
N THR A 10 45.12 -9.04 -9.43
CA THR A 10 44.10 -9.78 -10.20
C THR A 10 43.00 -10.39 -9.34
N GLU A 11 43.19 -10.47 -8.03
CA GLU A 11 42.23 -11.01 -7.06
C GLU A 11 41.33 -9.93 -6.44
N LEU A 12 41.58 -8.64 -6.72
CA LEU A 12 40.94 -7.50 -6.07
C LEU A 12 39.67 -7.05 -6.78
N LYS A 13 39.53 -7.42 -8.05
CA LYS A 13 38.36 -7.08 -8.88
C LYS A 13 38.28 -8.08 -10.05
N LYS A 14 37.06 -8.54 -10.32
CA LYS A 14 36.84 -9.31 -11.55
C LYS A 14 36.44 -8.35 -12.67
N GLY A 15 37.32 -8.16 -13.66
CA GLY A 15 37.05 -7.34 -14.84
C GLY A 15 35.96 -7.92 -15.75
N CYS A 16 35.48 -7.11 -16.65
CA CYS A 16 34.64 -7.50 -17.80
C CYS A 16 35.35 -6.97 -19.07
N PHE A 17 35.64 -7.86 -19.97
CA PHE A 17 36.45 -7.51 -21.14
C PHE A 17 35.58 -7.49 -22.41
N PRO A 18 35.73 -6.46 -23.29
CA PRO A 18 34.98 -6.34 -24.52
C PRO A 18 35.08 -7.57 -25.45
N GLU A 19 36.21 -8.27 -25.42
CA GLU A 19 36.47 -9.47 -26.23
C GLU A 19 35.59 -10.67 -25.81
N GLU A 20 35.03 -10.67 -24.58
CA GLU A 20 34.15 -11.72 -24.06
C GLU A 20 32.72 -11.56 -24.59
N LEU A 21 32.38 -10.41 -25.17
CA LEU A 21 31.05 -10.09 -25.64
C LEU A 21 31.00 -10.11 -27.19
N SER A 22 29.95 -10.70 -27.75
CA SER A 22 29.83 -10.96 -29.20
C SER A 22 29.24 -9.80 -30.02
N PHE A 23 29.24 -8.59 -29.49
CA PHE A 23 28.70 -7.39 -30.14
C PHE A 23 29.60 -6.17 -29.89
N ARG A 24 29.50 -5.13 -30.72
CA ARG A 24 30.25 -3.87 -30.57
C ARG A 24 29.43 -2.76 -29.95
N THR A 25 28.14 -2.71 -30.25
CA THR A 25 27.20 -1.73 -29.71
C THR A 25 25.88 -2.38 -29.38
N THR A 26 25.10 -1.72 -28.51
CA THR A 26 23.76 -2.16 -28.13
C THR A 26 22.79 -2.21 -29.32
N ALA A 27 23.05 -1.51 -30.41
CA ALA A 27 22.27 -1.60 -31.65
C ALA A 27 22.24 -3.01 -32.27
N GLU A 28 23.27 -3.84 -32.01
CA GLU A 28 23.38 -5.20 -32.55
C GLU A 28 22.62 -6.27 -31.78
N ILE A 29 22.03 -5.91 -30.64
CA ILE A 29 21.34 -6.86 -29.73
C ILE A 29 19.86 -6.57 -29.61
N LYS A 30 19.09 -7.62 -29.31
CA LYS A 30 17.65 -7.49 -29.03
C LYS A 30 17.41 -6.96 -27.63
N PRO A 31 16.35 -6.16 -27.42
CA PRO A 31 15.99 -5.72 -26.08
C PRO A 31 15.59 -6.89 -25.18
N LEU A 32 15.75 -6.70 -23.88
CA LEU A 32 15.39 -7.68 -22.86
C LEU A 32 13.90 -7.98 -22.85
N GLU A 33 13.55 -9.26 -22.89
CA GLU A 33 12.22 -9.75 -22.58
C GLU A 33 12.16 -10.30 -21.14
N GLY A 34 11.17 -9.90 -20.37
CA GLY A 34 11.01 -10.36 -18.97
C GLY A 34 11.91 -9.64 -17.97
N VAL A 35 12.34 -10.37 -16.94
CA VAL A 35 13.19 -9.91 -15.80
C VAL A 35 14.45 -10.77 -15.74
N ILE A 36 15.52 -10.20 -15.20
CA ILE A 36 16.82 -10.88 -15.07
C ILE A 36 17.01 -11.38 -13.65
N GLY A 37 17.53 -12.61 -13.51
CA GLY A 37 18.00 -13.16 -12.23
C GLY A 37 16.92 -13.38 -11.18
N GLN A 38 15.64 -13.45 -11.58
CA GLN A 38 14.50 -13.56 -10.69
C GLN A 38 13.67 -14.83 -10.94
N GLU A 39 14.29 -15.90 -11.40
CA GLU A 39 13.60 -17.11 -11.88
C GLU A 39 12.68 -17.72 -10.80
N ARG A 40 13.08 -17.66 -9.52
CA ARG A 40 12.28 -18.16 -8.39
C ARG A 40 11.03 -17.29 -8.19
N ALA A 41 11.19 -15.97 -8.17
CA ALA A 41 10.09 -15.03 -8.01
C ALA A 41 9.11 -15.09 -9.18
N VAL A 42 9.63 -15.17 -10.41
CA VAL A 42 8.84 -15.35 -11.64
C VAL A 42 7.99 -16.61 -11.57
N LYS A 43 8.60 -17.76 -11.27
CA LYS A 43 7.87 -19.05 -11.15
C LYS A 43 6.78 -18.99 -10.07
N ALA A 44 7.07 -18.38 -8.93
CA ALA A 44 6.10 -18.23 -7.84
C ALA A 44 4.94 -17.29 -8.24
N PHE A 45 5.25 -16.19 -8.92
CA PHE A 45 4.25 -15.23 -9.40
C PHE A 45 3.35 -15.85 -10.47
N ASP A 46 3.91 -16.49 -11.49
CA ASP A 46 3.16 -17.10 -12.59
C ASP A 46 2.27 -18.24 -12.07
N PHE A 47 2.82 -19.08 -11.16
CA PHE A 47 2.01 -20.08 -10.45
C PHE A 47 0.88 -19.42 -9.65
N GLY A 48 1.19 -18.36 -8.91
CA GLY A 48 0.21 -17.60 -8.16
C GLY A 48 -0.90 -17.03 -9.04
N LEU A 49 -0.59 -16.51 -10.22
CA LEU A 49 -1.59 -16.02 -11.19
C LEU A 49 -2.48 -17.15 -11.71
N ALA A 50 -1.92 -18.34 -11.96
CA ALA A 50 -2.66 -19.49 -12.49
C ALA A 50 -3.67 -20.08 -11.47
N VAL A 51 -3.41 -19.95 -10.15
CA VAL A 51 -4.30 -20.50 -9.12
C VAL A 51 -5.47 -19.55 -8.88
N LYS A 52 -6.70 -20.04 -9.15
CA LYS A 52 -7.96 -19.27 -8.97
C LYS A 52 -8.66 -19.54 -7.62
N MET A 53 -8.03 -20.28 -6.72
CA MET A 53 -8.61 -20.65 -5.43
C MET A 53 -8.53 -19.52 -4.41
N LYS A 54 -9.45 -19.54 -3.44
CA LYS A 54 -9.49 -18.57 -2.33
C LYS A 54 -8.17 -18.55 -1.54
N GLY A 55 -7.70 -17.34 -1.22
CA GLY A 55 -6.51 -17.12 -0.41
C GLY A 55 -5.19 -17.22 -1.16
N TYR A 56 -5.22 -17.47 -2.47
CA TYR A 56 -4.02 -17.47 -3.31
C TYR A 56 -3.74 -16.09 -3.92
N ASN A 57 -3.89 -15.03 -3.10
CA ASN A 57 -3.34 -13.73 -3.47
C ASN A 57 -1.81 -13.78 -3.42
N ILE A 58 -1.18 -12.82 -4.08
CA ILE A 58 0.27 -12.82 -4.29
C ILE A 58 0.87 -11.63 -3.54
N TYR A 59 1.91 -11.89 -2.73
CA TYR A 59 2.78 -10.85 -2.21
C TYR A 59 4.13 -10.89 -2.94
N MET A 60 4.48 -9.80 -3.61
CA MET A 60 5.78 -9.64 -4.27
C MET A 60 6.73 -8.92 -3.33
N ALA A 61 7.60 -9.69 -2.68
CA ALA A 61 8.58 -9.17 -1.74
C ALA A 61 9.90 -8.83 -2.43
N GLY A 62 10.61 -7.83 -1.90
CA GLY A 62 11.97 -7.52 -2.32
C GLY A 62 12.26 -6.02 -2.37
N PRO A 63 13.55 -5.63 -2.52
CA PRO A 63 13.98 -4.25 -2.55
C PRO A 63 13.36 -3.46 -3.71
N SER A 64 13.29 -2.14 -3.56
CA SER A 64 12.88 -1.26 -4.65
C SER A 64 13.85 -1.36 -5.84
N GLY A 65 13.34 -1.21 -7.06
CA GLY A 65 14.16 -1.17 -8.27
C GLY A 65 14.54 -2.53 -8.86
N THR A 66 14.05 -3.67 -8.30
CA THR A 66 14.35 -5.02 -8.79
C THR A 66 13.45 -5.48 -9.94
N GLY A 67 12.64 -4.59 -10.53
CA GLY A 67 11.80 -4.91 -11.68
C GLY A 67 10.44 -5.51 -11.35
N LYS A 68 10.01 -5.50 -10.07
CA LYS A 68 8.72 -6.05 -9.62
C LYS A 68 7.51 -5.48 -10.38
N THR A 69 7.32 -4.18 -10.31
CA THR A 69 6.14 -3.50 -10.88
C THR A 69 6.01 -3.65 -12.39
N PRO A 70 7.07 -3.48 -13.22
CA PRO A 70 6.97 -3.74 -14.66
C PRO A 70 6.64 -5.20 -14.97
N TYR A 71 7.19 -6.15 -14.21
CA TYR A 71 6.94 -7.56 -14.42
C TYR A 71 5.50 -7.94 -14.06
N GLU A 72 5.05 -7.55 -12.86
CA GLU A 72 3.69 -7.74 -12.39
C GLU A 72 2.67 -7.27 -13.42
N ARG A 73 2.79 -5.99 -13.83
CA ARG A 73 1.87 -5.37 -14.78
C ARG A 73 1.82 -6.13 -16.10
N ASN A 74 2.97 -6.38 -16.71
CA ASN A 74 3.05 -7.02 -18.02
C ASN A 74 2.51 -8.47 -18.00
N SER A 75 2.85 -9.24 -16.95
CA SER A 75 2.40 -10.63 -16.82
C SER A 75 0.91 -10.72 -16.50
N THR A 76 0.40 -9.82 -15.64
CA THR A 76 -1.01 -9.77 -15.31
C THR A 76 -1.84 -9.30 -16.50
N GLU A 77 -1.38 -8.29 -17.28
CA GLU A 77 -2.05 -7.81 -18.49
C GLU A 77 -2.18 -8.91 -19.55
N LYS A 78 -1.12 -9.68 -19.79
CA LYS A 78 -1.15 -10.81 -20.74
C LYS A 78 -2.18 -11.87 -20.34
N LEU A 79 -2.25 -12.22 -19.06
CA LEU A 79 -3.21 -13.20 -18.58
C LEU A 79 -4.65 -12.66 -18.61
N ALA A 80 -4.85 -11.45 -18.11
CA ALA A 80 -6.17 -10.82 -18.02
C ALA A 80 -6.85 -10.69 -19.39
N GLN A 81 -6.10 -10.45 -20.48
CA GLN A 81 -6.62 -10.41 -21.86
C GLN A 81 -7.16 -11.77 -22.32
N THR A 82 -6.76 -12.88 -21.71
CA THR A 82 -7.25 -14.23 -22.05
C THR A 82 -8.42 -14.68 -21.20
N GLU A 83 -8.78 -13.91 -20.17
CA GLU A 83 -9.85 -14.21 -19.24
C GLU A 83 -11.18 -13.56 -19.69
N PRO A 84 -12.33 -14.14 -19.31
CA PRO A 84 -13.64 -13.60 -19.68
C PRO A 84 -13.84 -12.22 -19.07
N VAL A 85 -14.57 -11.38 -19.78
CA VAL A 85 -15.01 -10.08 -19.26
C VAL A 85 -16.02 -10.33 -18.13
N PRO A 86 -15.89 -9.70 -16.96
CA PRO A 86 -16.81 -9.89 -15.85
C PRO A 86 -18.12 -9.15 -16.03
N TYR A 87 -19.05 -9.41 -15.12
CA TYR A 87 -20.41 -8.87 -15.11
C TYR A 87 -20.45 -7.37 -14.84
N ASP A 88 -21.43 -6.68 -15.47
CA ASP A 88 -21.85 -5.34 -15.09
C ASP A 88 -22.70 -5.39 -13.81
N TRP A 89 -22.64 -4.30 -13.03
CA TRP A 89 -23.42 -4.16 -11.81
C TRP A 89 -24.13 -2.82 -11.76
N CYS A 90 -25.44 -2.89 -11.43
CA CYS A 90 -26.30 -1.72 -11.26
C CYS A 90 -26.92 -1.72 -9.86
N TYR A 91 -27.10 -0.53 -9.27
CA TYR A 91 -28.04 -0.35 -8.16
C TYR A 91 -29.33 0.27 -8.67
N VAL A 92 -30.45 -0.25 -8.14
CA VAL A 92 -31.81 0.23 -8.42
C VAL A 92 -32.56 0.45 -7.12
N TYR A 93 -33.61 1.25 -7.18
CA TYR A 93 -34.45 1.54 -6.04
C TYR A 93 -35.13 0.27 -5.52
N ASN A 94 -35.23 0.16 -4.19
CA ASN A 94 -35.92 -0.94 -3.54
C ASN A 94 -37.26 -0.46 -2.99
N PHE A 95 -38.34 -0.81 -3.66
CA PHE A 95 -39.73 -0.40 -3.30
C PHE A 95 -40.17 -0.94 -1.95
N GLN A 96 -39.60 -2.07 -1.49
CA GLN A 96 -39.91 -2.64 -0.17
C GLN A 96 -39.09 -1.98 0.97
N ASN A 97 -37.85 -1.59 0.70
CA ASN A 97 -36.98 -0.95 1.66
C ASN A 97 -36.06 0.10 0.97
N PRO A 98 -36.51 1.35 0.89
CA PRO A 98 -35.78 2.43 0.19
C PRO A 98 -34.36 2.66 0.70
N ARG A 99 -34.06 2.26 1.94
CA ARG A 99 -32.71 2.40 2.53
C ARG A 99 -31.72 1.33 2.05
N SER A 100 -32.21 0.29 1.37
CA SER A 100 -31.38 -0.83 0.91
C SER A 100 -31.56 -1.03 -0.60
N PRO A 101 -30.92 -0.20 -1.45
CA PRO A 101 -30.93 -0.35 -2.90
C PRO A 101 -30.53 -1.76 -3.34
N LEU A 102 -31.20 -2.30 -4.36
CA LEU A 102 -30.97 -3.66 -4.87
C LEU A 102 -29.80 -3.67 -5.86
N ALA A 103 -28.95 -4.68 -5.76
CA ALA A 103 -27.88 -4.94 -6.72
C ALA A 103 -28.37 -5.86 -7.84
N LEU A 104 -28.30 -5.42 -9.09
CA LEU A 104 -28.61 -6.20 -10.28
C LEU A 104 -27.34 -6.52 -11.05
N ARG A 105 -27.20 -7.78 -11.49
CA ARG A 105 -26.09 -8.30 -12.25
C ARG A 105 -26.48 -8.51 -13.70
N PHE A 106 -25.60 -8.11 -14.63
CA PHE A 106 -25.80 -8.28 -16.06
C PHE A 106 -24.53 -8.84 -16.74
N GLU A 107 -24.70 -9.46 -17.90
CA GLU A 107 -23.59 -9.75 -18.79
C GLU A 107 -22.92 -8.44 -19.26
N PRO A 108 -21.63 -8.50 -19.65
CA PRO A 108 -20.87 -7.31 -20.04
C PRO A 108 -21.58 -6.45 -21.10
N GLY A 109 -21.72 -5.15 -20.83
CA GLY A 109 -22.38 -4.17 -21.68
C GLY A 109 -23.91 -4.14 -21.57
N GLN A 110 -24.53 -5.18 -20.99
CA GLN A 110 -26.00 -5.21 -20.84
C GLN A 110 -26.49 -4.32 -19.68
N GLY A 111 -25.64 -4.03 -18.68
CA GLY A 111 -25.98 -3.08 -17.62
C GLY A 111 -26.19 -1.66 -18.15
N LYS A 112 -25.36 -1.23 -19.10
CA LYS A 112 -25.53 0.04 -19.80
C LYS A 112 -26.80 0.07 -20.64
N GLN A 113 -27.04 -0.98 -21.39
CA GLN A 113 -28.26 -1.13 -22.21
C GLN A 113 -29.54 -1.10 -21.34
N PHE A 114 -29.51 -1.80 -20.19
CA PHE A 114 -30.65 -1.78 -19.24
C PHE A 114 -30.92 -0.37 -18.69
N LYS A 115 -29.85 0.38 -18.36
CA LYS A 115 -29.99 1.78 -17.95
C LYS A 115 -30.66 2.64 -19.01
N GLU A 116 -30.29 2.46 -20.27
CA GLU A 116 -30.87 3.19 -21.41
C GLU A 116 -32.32 2.76 -21.64
N ASP A 117 -32.60 1.45 -21.67
CA ASP A 117 -33.94 0.90 -21.84
C ASP A 117 -34.92 1.36 -20.74
N MET A 118 -34.47 1.39 -19.49
CA MET A 118 -35.28 1.90 -18.37
C MET A 118 -35.53 3.39 -18.46
N ALA A 119 -34.56 4.18 -18.91
CA ALA A 119 -34.78 5.62 -19.14
C ALA A 119 -35.82 5.88 -20.25
N GLU A 120 -35.77 5.10 -21.33
CA GLU A 120 -36.76 5.15 -22.40
C GLU A 120 -38.14 4.70 -21.91
N LEU A 121 -38.21 3.59 -21.16
CA LEU A 121 -39.45 3.08 -20.58
C LEU A 121 -40.14 4.11 -19.68
N VAL A 122 -39.38 4.80 -18.81
CA VAL A 122 -39.94 5.85 -17.94
C VAL A 122 -40.47 7.04 -18.76
N GLN A 123 -39.78 7.40 -19.84
CA GLN A 123 -40.28 8.43 -20.74
C GLN A 123 -41.56 8.02 -21.45
N LEU A 124 -41.68 6.76 -21.89
CA LEU A 124 -42.92 6.18 -22.46
C LEU A 124 -44.03 6.17 -21.42
N PHE A 125 -43.77 5.86 -20.16
CA PHE A 125 -44.80 5.95 -19.11
C PHE A 125 -45.40 7.35 -19.02
N LYS A 126 -44.60 8.41 -18.99
CA LYS A 126 -45.10 9.79 -18.99
C LYS A 126 -45.98 10.06 -20.20
N THR A 127 -45.49 9.69 -21.36
CA THR A 127 -46.23 10.02 -22.63
C THR A 127 -47.52 9.23 -22.80
N GLU A 128 -47.48 7.92 -22.58
CA GLU A 128 -48.64 7.06 -22.86
C GLU A 128 -49.71 7.14 -21.75
N LEU A 129 -49.32 7.37 -20.47
CA LEU A 129 -50.28 7.64 -19.40
C LEU A 129 -50.98 8.97 -19.63
N GLN A 130 -50.26 10.05 -19.93
CA GLN A 130 -50.91 11.35 -20.23
C GLN A 130 -51.90 11.23 -21.41
N LYS A 131 -51.52 10.50 -22.45
CA LYS A 131 -52.38 10.29 -23.62
C LYS A 131 -53.60 9.43 -23.28
N ALA A 132 -53.45 8.35 -22.53
CA ALA A 132 -54.55 7.46 -22.15
C ALA A 132 -55.58 8.13 -21.23
N PHE A 133 -55.11 8.95 -20.27
CA PHE A 133 -55.95 9.65 -19.31
C PHE A 133 -56.59 10.93 -19.89
N ARG A 134 -56.15 11.42 -21.03
CA ARG A 134 -56.79 12.50 -21.82
C ARG A 134 -57.69 11.96 -22.96
N ALA A 135 -57.75 10.64 -23.13
CA ALA A 135 -58.58 10.04 -24.20
C ALA A 135 -60.07 10.19 -23.87
N GLU A 136 -60.85 10.53 -24.86
CA GLU A 136 -62.33 10.70 -24.78
C GLU A 136 -63.04 9.47 -24.18
N ASP A 137 -62.50 8.31 -24.41
CA ASP A 137 -63.04 7.04 -23.89
C ASP A 137 -62.90 6.94 -22.35
N TYR A 138 -61.72 7.31 -21.81
CA TYR A 138 -61.51 7.36 -20.35
C TYR A 138 -62.35 8.43 -19.69
N GLU A 139 -62.41 9.65 -20.25
CA GLU A 139 -63.20 10.73 -19.71
C GLU A 139 -64.71 10.33 -19.71
N THR A 140 -65.20 9.68 -20.78
CA THR A 140 -66.55 9.20 -20.85
C THR A 140 -66.85 8.14 -19.80
N GLN A 141 -65.94 7.18 -19.57
CA GLN A 141 -66.12 6.15 -18.54
C GLN A 141 -66.08 6.75 -17.14
N LYS A 142 -65.15 7.66 -16.88
CA LYS A 142 -65.02 8.37 -15.58
C LYS A 142 -66.30 9.20 -15.29
N ASN A 143 -66.70 10.03 -16.24
CA ASN A 143 -67.95 10.83 -16.12
C ASN A 143 -69.20 9.97 -15.92
N THR A 144 -69.33 8.84 -16.63
CA THR A 144 -70.40 7.91 -16.42
C THR A 144 -70.37 7.32 -14.98
N LEU A 145 -69.21 6.97 -14.51
CA LEU A 145 -69.01 6.46 -13.15
C LEU A 145 -69.38 7.52 -12.11
N GLU A 146 -68.84 8.70 -12.20
CA GLU A 146 -69.09 9.84 -11.30
C GLU A 146 -70.56 10.18 -11.29
N HIS A 147 -71.23 10.32 -12.46
CA HIS A 147 -72.64 10.61 -12.59
C HIS A 147 -73.51 9.54 -11.90
N SER A 148 -73.14 8.26 -12.06
CA SER A 148 -73.87 7.16 -11.38
C SER A 148 -73.82 7.21 -9.86
N PHE A 149 -72.70 7.72 -9.33
CA PHE A 149 -72.52 7.92 -7.87
C PHE A 149 -73.15 9.23 -7.39
N ASP A 150 -73.08 10.30 -8.18
CA ASP A 150 -73.77 11.57 -7.90
C ASP A 150 -75.26 11.40 -7.79
N GLU A 151 -75.89 10.67 -8.78
CA GLU A 151 -77.32 10.35 -8.69
C GLU A 151 -77.69 9.62 -7.41
N LYS A 152 -76.92 8.63 -6.99
CA LYS A 152 -77.13 7.90 -5.73
C LYS A 152 -76.89 8.77 -4.51
N ARG A 153 -75.93 9.65 -4.53
CA ARG A 153 -75.60 10.59 -3.47
C ARG A 153 -76.68 11.60 -3.27
N ASP A 154 -77.20 12.13 -4.40
CA ASP A 154 -78.30 13.06 -4.37
C ASP A 154 -79.60 12.41 -3.83
N ALA A 155 -79.88 11.13 -4.20
CA ALA A 155 -80.97 10.36 -3.65
C ALA A 155 -80.83 10.17 -2.13
N LEU A 156 -79.69 9.78 -1.65
CA LEU A 156 -79.44 9.62 -0.20
C LEU A 156 -79.50 10.96 0.54
N MET A 157 -79.05 12.03 -0.07
CA MET A 157 -79.11 13.39 0.52
C MET A 157 -80.55 13.89 0.55
N ALA A 158 -81.41 13.58 -0.51
CA ALA A 158 -82.84 13.87 -0.50
C ALA A 158 -83.57 13.07 0.59
N GLU A 159 -83.26 11.77 0.74
CA GLU A 159 -83.74 10.94 1.83
C GLU A 159 -83.37 11.48 3.21
N MET A 160 -82.14 11.90 3.40
CA MET A 160 -81.64 12.52 4.64
C MET A 160 -82.37 13.83 4.93
N SER A 161 -82.63 14.65 3.92
CA SER A 161 -83.39 15.89 4.03
C SER A 161 -84.88 15.64 4.41
N ALA A 162 -85.49 14.63 3.80
CA ALA A 162 -86.85 14.23 4.13
C ALA A 162 -86.99 13.72 5.58
N VAL A 163 -86.00 12.92 6.04
CA VAL A 163 -85.94 12.48 7.45
C VAL A 163 -85.78 13.69 8.36
N ALA A 164 -84.91 14.67 8.06
CA ALA A 164 -84.67 15.87 8.86
C ALA A 164 -85.97 16.73 8.92
N GLU A 165 -86.64 16.94 7.79
CA GLU A 165 -87.91 17.71 7.74
C GLU A 165 -89.04 17.05 8.52
N GLN A 166 -89.08 15.71 8.53
CA GLN A 166 -90.14 14.99 9.30
C GLN A 166 -90.03 15.31 10.85
N TYR A 167 -88.82 15.65 11.30
CA TYR A 167 -88.56 15.99 12.72
C TYR A 167 -88.31 17.48 12.96
N SER A 168 -88.73 18.32 11.98
CA SER A 168 -88.52 19.77 12.03
C SER A 168 -87.06 20.21 12.11
N PHE A 169 -86.15 19.59 11.31
CA PHE A 169 -84.80 19.97 11.09
C PHE A 169 -84.57 20.22 9.60
N GLN A 170 -83.61 21.08 9.30
CA GLN A 170 -83.05 21.34 7.99
C GLN A 170 -81.68 20.83 7.87
N VAL A 171 -81.28 20.16 6.80
CA VAL A 171 -79.90 19.72 6.48
C VAL A 171 -79.14 20.88 5.90
N LYS A 172 -77.98 21.17 6.48
CA LYS A 172 -77.04 22.13 5.92
C LYS A 172 -75.70 21.44 5.68
N THR A 173 -75.25 21.38 4.45
CA THR A 173 -73.95 20.84 4.04
C THR A 173 -72.89 21.93 4.04
N THR A 174 -71.78 21.72 4.71
CA THR A 174 -70.62 22.60 4.73
C THR A 174 -69.34 21.81 4.47
N ASN A 175 -68.22 22.48 4.22
CA ASN A 175 -66.89 21.80 4.03
C ASN A 175 -66.46 20.97 5.26
N ALA A 176 -67.09 21.23 6.46
CA ALA A 176 -66.80 20.49 7.69
C ALA A 176 -67.72 19.27 7.87
N GLY A 177 -68.77 19.10 7.06
CA GLY A 177 -69.74 17.99 7.14
C GLY A 177 -71.17 18.40 7.02
N VAL A 178 -72.09 17.46 7.28
CA VAL A 178 -73.52 17.65 7.25
C VAL A 178 -74.01 17.97 8.68
N PHE A 179 -74.74 19.09 8.81
CA PHE A 179 -75.29 19.58 10.06
C PHE A 179 -76.78 19.63 9.99
N PHE A 180 -77.47 19.32 11.13
CA PHE A 180 -78.87 19.38 11.25
C PHE A 180 -79.25 20.61 12.08
N MET A 181 -79.94 21.58 11.43
CA MET A 181 -80.45 22.79 12.08
C MET A 181 -81.91 22.68 12.45
N PRO A 182 -82.32 22.93 13.73
CA PRO A 182 -83.69 22.87 14.11
C PRO A 182 -84.48 23.98 13.42
N VAL A 183 -85.76 23.65 13.00
CA VAL A 183 -86.69 24.59 12.37
C VAL A 183 -87.80 24.84 13.33
N VAL A 184 -88.03 26.10 13.79
CA VAL A 184 -89.14 26.55 14.65
C VAL A 184 -89.96 27.58 13.91
N GLU A 185 -91.27 27.44 13.80
CA GLU A 185 -92.18 28.31 13.07
C GLU A 185 -91.80 28.58 11.63
N GLY A 186 -91.20 27.58 10.96
CA GLY A 186 -90.76 27.67 9.56
C GLY A 186 -89.42 28.37 9.31
N LYS A 187 -88.64 28.73 10.35
CA LYS A 187 -87.29 29.28 10.23
C LYS A 187 -86.26 28.39 10.94
N ALA A 188 -85.08 28.28 10.27
CA ALA A 188 -83.97 27.56 10.85
C ALA A 188 -83.35 28.40 11.98
N VAL A 189 -83.17 27.80 13.17
CA VAL A 189 -82.69 28.43 14.38
C VAL A 189 -81.17 28.23 14.55
N GLY A 190 -80.38 29.33 14.66
CA GLY A 190 -78.98 29.31 14.94
C GLY A 190 -78.69 29.07 16.41
N GLU A 191 -77.39 28.89 16.72
CA GLU A 191 -76.94 28.59 18.05
C GLU A 191 -77.27 29.75 19.04
N ASP A 192 -77.13 30.98 18.61
CA ASP A 192 -77.47 32.18 19.40
C ASP A 192 -79.01 32.35 19.63
N GLU A 193 -79.81 31.90 18.71
CA GLU A 193 -81.32 31.96 18.82
C GLU A 193 -81.90 30.77 19.63
N TYR A 194 -81.11 29.72 19.72
CA TYR A 194 -81.54 28.50 20.47
C TYR A 194 -81.58 28.81 21.99
N ASP A 195 -80.74 29.62 22.50
CA ASP A 195 -80.70 29.95 23.91
C ASP A 195 -81.93 30.74 24.37
N ASP A 196 -82.55 31.49 23.48
CA ASP A 196 -83.78 32.33 23.76
C ASP A 196 -85.10 31.55 23.67
N LEU A 197 -85.06 30.28 23.30
CA LEU A 197 -86.29 29.45 23.21
C LEU A 197 -86.81 28.97 24.56
N SER A 198 -88.18 28.79 24.71
CA SER A 198 -88.78 28.28 25.93
C SER A 198 -88.34 26.82 26.18
N GLU A 199 -88.29 26.42 27.49
CA GLU A 199 -87.90 25.08 27.92
C GLU A 199 -88.67 23.94 27.24
N ASP A 200 -89.96 24.10 26.98
CA ASP A 200 -90.81 23.11 26.30
C ASP A 200 -90.40 22.91 24.84
N VAL A 201 -89.95 23.97 24.17
CA VAL A 201 -89.44 23.93 22.76
C VAL A 201 -88.05 23.30 22.74
N LYS A 202 -87.16 23.64 23.62
CA LYS A 202 -85.83 23.03 23.78
C LYS A 202 -85.92 21.52 23.96
N ASN A 203 -86.74 21.06 24.93
CA ASN A 203 -86.95 19.63 25.16
C ASN A 203 -87.50 18.87 23.92
N LYS A 204 -88.40 19.52 23.14
CA LYS A 204 -88.88 18.95 21.87
C LYS A 204 -87.80 18.86 20.81
N ILE A 205 -86.94 19.90 20.70
CA ILE A 205 -85.86 19.92 19.78
C ILE A 205 -84.80 18.83 20.15
N GLU A 206 -84.49 18.66 21.42
CA GLU A 206 -83.51 17.67 21.89
C GLU A 206 -83.98 16.23 21.61
N LYS A 207 -85.25 15.92 21.92
CA LYS A 207 -85.89 14.61 21.59
C LYS A 207 -85.94 14.35 20.07
N ASN A 208 -86.24 15.35 19.25
CA ASN A 208 -86.27 15.23 17.84
C ASN A 208 -84.85 15.13 17.27
N SER A 209 -83.89 15.83 17.87
CA SER A 209 -82.48 15.70 17.48
C SER A 209 -81.94 14.28 17.65
N GLN A 210 -82.27 13.61 18.80
CA GLN A 210 -81.91 12.22 18.98
C GLN A 210 -82.52 11.30 17.91
N MET A 211 -83.76 11.53 17.55
CA MET A 211 -84.44 10.72 16.51
C MET A 211 -83.84 10.98 15.10
N VAL A 212 -83.49 12.23 14.79
CA VAL A 212 -82.80 12.59 13.54
C VAL A 212 -81.39 11.96 13.49
N GLN A 213 -80.67 12.07 14.61
CA GLN A 213 -79.30 11.48 14.69
C GLN A 213 -79.31 9.96 14.48
N GLU A 214 -80.28 9.26 15.08
CA GLU A 214 -80.44 7.81 14.96
C GLU A 214 -80.76 7.40 13.49
N LYS A 215 -81.76 8.03 12.86
CA LYS A 215 -82.20 7.73 11.46
C LYS A 215 -81.18 8.25 10.43
N ALA A 216 -80.65 9.45 10.57
CA ALA A 216 -79.64 10.00 9.66
C ALA A 216 -78.31 9.28 9.79
N GLY A 217 -78.02 8.69 10.98
CA GLY A 217 -76.78 7.94 11.20
C GLY A 217 -76.64 6.69 10.32
N SER A 218 -77.76 6.10 9.86
CA SER A 218 -77.72 5.00 8.85
C SER A 218 -77.39 5.52 7.47
N ILE A 219 -78.10 6.60 7.03
CA ILE A 219 -77.82 7.24 5.77
C ILE A 219 -76.43 7.80 5.65
N MET A 220 -75.88 8.38 6.73
CA MET A 220 -74.47 8.85 6.78
C MET A 220 -73.46 7.70 6.66
N ARG A 221 -73.81 6.50 7.12
CA ARG A 221 -72.97 5.31 6.92
C ARG A 221 -73.00 4.87 5.47
N GLU A 222 -74.20 4.82 4.89
CA GLU A 222 -74.35 4.48 3.47
C GLU A 222 -73.65 5.48 2.53
N LEU A 223 -73.68 6.79 2.83
CA LEU A 223 -72.91 7.82 2.10
C LEU A 223 -71.38 7.55 2.18
N ARG A 224 -70.91 7.25 3.37
CA ARG A 224 -69.45 6.94 3.54
C ARG A 224 -69.05 5.65 2.80
N ASP A 225 -69.88 4.65 2.85
CA ASP A 225 -69.62 3.38 2.18
C ASP A 225 -69.71 3.54 0.66
N MET A 226 -70.61 4.37 0.18
CA MET A 226 -70.74 4.75 -1.23
C MET A 226 -69.50 5.58 -1.67
N ASP A 227 -69.03 6.57 -0.91
CA ASP A 227 -67.85 7.34 -1.22
C ASP A 227 -66.60 6.43 -1.31
N LYS A 228 -66.48 5.44 -0.42
CA LYS A 228 -65.42 4.43 -0.47
C LYS A 228 -65.52 3.56 -1.72
N GLU A 229 -66.71 3.14 -2.07
CA GLU A 229 -66.96 2.31 -3.28
C GLU A 229 -66.75 3.10 -4.56
N SER A 230 -67.12 4.40 -4.59
CA SER A 230 -66.80 5.32 -5.70
C SER A 230 -65.32 5.41 -5.92
N LYS A 231 -64.59 5.74 -4.81
CA LYS A 231 -63.14 5.80 -4.86
C LYS A 231 -62.51 4.48 -5.33
N ARG A 232 -62.97 3.34 -4.80
CA ARG A 232 -62.50 2.02 -5.20
C ARG A 232 -62.71 1.74 -6.71
N GLN A 233 -63.86 2.13 -7.27
CA GLN A 233 -64.17 1.92 -8.67
C GLN A 233 -63.37 2.88 -9.56
N THR A 234 -63.13 4.11 -9.14
CA THR A 234 -62.26 5.05 -9.82
C THR A 234 -60.81 4.54 -9.83
N ASP A 235 -60.28 4.13 -8.69
CA ASP A 235 -58.96 3.53 -8.58
C ASP A 235 -58.81 2.28 -9.48
N GLN A 236 -59.86 1.45 -9.60
CA GLN A 236 -59.88 0.30 -10.49
C GLN A 236 -59.91 0.69 -11.99
N LEU A 237 -60.61 1.76 -12.32
CA LEU A 237 -60.64 2.29 -13.69
C LEU A 237 -59.28 2.82 -14.09
N ASP A 238 -58.68 3.62 -13.18
CA ASP A 238 -57.35 4.19 -13.37
C ASP A 238 -56.31 3.09 -13.55
N TYR A 239 -56.30 2.08 -12.66
CA TYR A 239 -55.42 0.92 -12.76
C TYR A 239 -55.55 0.18 -14.09
N LYS A 240 -56.77 -0.09 -14.56
CA LYS A 240 -57.03 -0.77 -15.85
C LYS A 240 -56.55 0.07 -17.02
N THR A 241 -56.87 1.35 -17.03
CA THR A 241 -56.43 2.29 -18.07
C THR A 241 -54.93 2.41 -18.11
N GLY A 242 -54.28 2.57 -16.94
CA GLY A 242 -52.82 2.61 -16.82
C GLY A 242 -52.19 1.32 -17.29
N MET A 243 -52.69 0.15 -16.85
CA MET A 243 -52.21 -1.16 -17.28
C MET A 243 -52.31 -1.36 -18.79
N PHE A 244 -53.42 -0.93 -19.42
CA PHE A 244 -53.57 -0.98 -20.86
C PHE A 244 -52.57 -0.08 -21.59
N ALA A 245 -52.32 1.12 -21.06
CA ALA A 245 -51.41 2.11 -21.64
C ALA A 245 -49.96 1.65 -21.61
N ILE A 246 -49.45 1.13 -20.47
CA ILE A 246 -48.05 0.83 -20.28
C ILE A 246 -47.69 -0.65 -20.40
N GLY A 247 -48.66 -1.56 -20.27
CA GLY A 247 -48.38 -3.00 -20.13
C GLY A 247 -47.63 -3.61 -21.31
N HIS A 248 -47.87 -3.19 -22.53
CA HIS A 248 -47.18 -3.69 -23.72
C HIS A 248 -45.73 -3.22 -23.78
N HIS A 249 -45.40 -2.01 -23.31
CA HIS A 249 -44.03 -1.50 -23.21
C HIS A 249 -43.23 -2.25 -22.13
N VAL A 250 -43.89 -2.49 -20.98
CA VAL A 250 -43.28 -3.28 -19.90
C VAL A 250 -42.98 -4.70 -20.36
N ASN A 251 -43.93 -5.37 -21.04
CA ASN A 251 -43.74 -6.71 -21.58
C ASN A 251 -42.56 -6.76 -22.59
N ALA A 252 -42.42 -5.77 -23.45
CA ALA A 252 -41.33 -5.71 -24.42
C ALA A 252 -39.94 -5.64 -23.72
N VAL A 253 -39.82 -4.88 -22.63
CA VAL A 253 -38.57 -4.84 -21.83
C VAL A 253 -38.38 -6.15 -21.07
N GLN A 254 -39.43 -6.73 -20.51
CA GLN A 254 -39.37 -8.03 -19.83
C GLN A 254 -38.91 -9.16 -20.76
N GLU A 255 -39.43 -9.23 -22.00
CA GLU A 255 -38.98 -10.21 -23.01
C GLU A 255 -37.49 -10.09 -23.30
N LYS A 256 -36.96 -8.87 -23.36
CA LYS A 256 -35.52 -8.61 -23.57
C LYS A 256 -34.66 -9.13 -22.43
N TYR A 257 -35.15 -9.06 -21.18
CA TYR A 257 -34.38 -9.42 -19.95
C TYR A 257 -34.92 -10.70 -19.27
N GLN A 258 -35.63 -11.59 -20.01
CA GLN A 258 -36.27 -12.79 -19.47
C GLN A 258 -35.33 -13.76 -18.75
N GLU A 259 -34.03 -13.75 -19.08
CA GLU A 259 -33.00 -14.58 -18.43
C GLU A 259 -32.61 -14.07 -17.04
N TYR A 260 -33.02 -12.85 -16.68
CA TYR A 260 -32.62 -12.19 -15.42
C TYR A 260 -33.82 -12.10 -14.46
N GLU A 261 -34.08 -13.15 -13.68
CA GLU A 261 -35.21 -13.24 -12.75
C GLU A 261 -35.32 -12.02 -11.81
N ARG A 262 -34.20 -11.52 -11.27
CA ARG A 262 -34.17 -10.34 -10.39
C ARG A 262 -34.54 -9.05 -11.12
N VAL A 263 -34.17 -8.94 -12.39
CA VAL A 263 -34.51 -7.79 -13.24
C VAL A 263 -36.00 -7.78 -13.54
N ILE A 264 -36.57 -8.94 -13.88
CA ILE A 264 -38.02 -9.10 -14.10
C ILE A 264 -38.79 -8.71 -12.83
N SER A 265 -38.35 -9.18 -11.66
CA SER A 265 -38.98 -8.82 -10.38
C SER A 265 -38.95 -7.32 -10.12
N TYR A 266 -37.82 -6.65 -10.47
CA TYR A 266 -37.67 -5.20 -10.35
C TYR A 266 -38.63 -4.47 -11.32
N ILE A 267 -38.67 -4.88 -12.59
CA ILE A 267 -39.57 -4.27 -13.61
C ILE A 267 -41.03 -4.38 -13.19
N ASN A 268 -41.46 -5.54 -12.63
CA ASN A 268 -42.82 -5.70 -12.09
C ASN A 268 -43.07 -4.72 -10.93
N ALA A 269 -42.12 -4.54 -10.02
CA ALA A 269 -42.29 -3.60 -8.92
C ALA A 269 -42.33 -2.14 -9.40
N VAL A 270 -41.61 -1.80 -10.46
CA VAL A 270 -41.71 -0.49 -11.14
C VAL A 270 -43.10 -0.31 -11.74
N GLN A 271 -43.61 -1.30 -12.44
CA GLN A 271 -44.94 -1.25 -13.05
C GLN A 271 -46.04 -1.05 -11.99
N GLU A 272 -45.96 -1.79 -10.88
CA GLU A 272 -46.95 -1.71 -9.79
C GLU A 272 -46.88 -0.33 -9.11
N ASP A 273 -45.73 0.18 -8.79
CA ASP A 273 -45.56 1.50 -8.17
C ASP A 273 -46.03 2.65 -9.11
N VAL A 274 -45.79 2.53 -10.41
CA VAL A 274 -46.31 3.51 -11.39
C VAL A 274 -47.83 3.48 -11.45
N LEU A 275 -48.44 2.29 -11.44
CA LEU A 275 -49.90 2.13 -11.45
C LEU A 275 -50.59 2.57 -10.15
N GLU A 276 -49.88 2.46 -9.01
CA GLU A 276 -50.38 3.01 -7.72
C GLU A 276 -50.22 4.54 -7.63
N ASN A 277 -49.32 5.14 -8.41
CA ASN A 277 -49.00 6.57 -8.36
C ASN A 277 -49.30 7.29 -9.69
N ILE A 278 -50.31 6.86 -10.44
CA ILE A 278 -50.64 7.38 -11.78
C ILE A 278 -50.80 8.90 -11.79
N SER A 279 -51.43 9.48 -10.77
CA SER A 279 -51.65 10.93 -10.66
C SER A 279 -50.38 11.74 -10.84
N GLN A 280 -49.27 11.23 -10.35
CA GLN A 280 -47.95 11.90 -10.45
C GLN A 280 -47.40 11.93 -11.88
N PHE A 281 -47.90 11.12 -12.80
CA PHE A 281 -47.49 11.10 -14.21
C PHE A 281 -48.47 11.88 -15.11
N VAL A 282 -49.70 12.09 -14.67
CA VAL A 282 -50.78 12.70 -15.48
C VAL A 282 -50.90 14.20 -15.17
N GLU A 283 -50.62 14.65 -13.96
CA GLU A 283 -50.64 16.06 -13.61
C GLU A 283 -49.54 16.82 -14.38
N GLU A 284 -49.93 17.90 -15.07
CA GLU A 284 -49.00 18.78 -15.77
C GLU A 284 -48.19 19.55 -14.72
N GLU A 285 -46.88 19.64 -14.92
CA GLU A 285 -46.10 20.75 -14.40
C GLU A 285 -46.70 22.01 -15.06
N GLU A 286 -47.52 22.83 -14.33
CA GLU A 286 -47.90 24.14 -14.78
C GLU A 286 -46.62 24.96 -15.06
N ASP A 287 -46.22 24.99 -16.32
CA ASP A 287 -45.24 25.94 -16.88
C ASP A 287 -45.90 27.35 -16.88
N GLY A 288 -46.18 27.85 -15.66
CA GLY A 288 -46.63 29.19 -15.45
C GLY A 288 -45.43 30.16 -15.44
N GLU A 289 -45.16 30.74 -16.61
CA GLU A 289 -44.18 31.86 -16.72
C GLU A 289 -44.62 33.15 -15.97
N ASP A 290 -45.74 33.13 -15.25
CA ASP A 290 -46.23 34.28 -14.51
C ASP A 290 -46.61 33.88 -13.08
N SER A 291 -45.91 34.41 -12.16
CA SER A 291 -46.26 34.82 -10.81
C SER A 291 -45.47 34.28 -9.68
N LEU A 292 -45.30 35.05 -8.68
CA LEU A 292 -45.08 34.81 -7.25
C LEU A 292 -44.45 33.44 -6.81
N ALA A 293 -44.52 32.41 -7.63
CA ALA A 293 -43.92 31.08 -7.41
C ALA A 293 -42.39 31.09 -7.39
N SER A 294 -41.75 32.06 -8.02
CA SER A 294 -40.28 32.27 -7.96
C SER A 294 -39.77 32.77 -6.59
N LEU A 295 -40.67 33.21 -5.72
CA LEU A 295 -40.42 33.65 -4.34
C LEU A 295 -40.70 32.55 -3.29
N LEU A 296 -41.26 31.40 -3.70
CA LEU A 296 -41.63 30.27 -2.82
C LEU A 296 -40.47 29.47 -2.22
N PRO A 297 -39.25 29.50 -2.74
CA PRO A 297 -38.09 28.88 -2.02
C PRO A 297 -37.85 29.51 -0.65
N MET A 298 -38.29 30.73 -0.41
CA MET A 298 -38.21 31.41 0.90
C MET A 298 -39.30 30.95 1.90
N LEU A 299 -40.32 30.22 1.46
CA LEU A 299 -41.45 29.78 2.30
C LEU A 299 -41.48 28.26 2.59
N GLY A 300 -40.34 27.57 2.35
CA GLY A 300 -40.13 26.19 2.85
C GLY A 300 -40.94 25.09 2.13
N LYS A 301 -41.45 25.34 0.89
CA LYS A 301 -41.93 24.23 0.04
C LYS A 301 -40.73 23.56 -0.60
N LYS A 302 -40.59 22.24 -0.39
CA LYS A 302 -39.58 21.40 -1.09
C LYS A 302 -39.74 21.58 -2.60
N PRO A 303 -38.65 21.66 -3.39
CA PRO A 303 -38.73 21.50 -4.82
C PRO A 303 -39.47 20.18 -5.12
N ALA A 304 -40.30 20.15 -6.17
CA ALA A 304 -40.98 18.91 -6.55
C ALA A 304 -39.92 17.81 -6.72
N GLU A 305 -39.96 16.79 -5.87
CA GLU A 305 -39.08 15.62 -6.01
C GLU A 305 -39.28 15.06 -7.41
N ASP A 306 -38.21 14.83 -8.18
CA ASP A 306 -38.28 14.17 -9.48
C ASP A 306 -38.88 12.76 -9.26
N VAL A 307 -40.20 12.66 -9.48
CA VAL A 307 -40.96 11.42 -9.30
C VAL A 307 -40.34 10.25 -10.06
N THR A 308 -39.60 10.53 -11.13
CA THR A 308 -38.96 9.51 -11.96
C THR A 308 -37.63 9.04 -11.41
N LEU A 309 -37.07 9.72 -10.37
CA LEU A 309 -35.77 9.37 -9.81
C LEU A 309 -35.72 7.90 -9.37
N LYS A 310 -36.77 7.40 -8.72
CA LYS A 310 -36.86 6.03 -8.20
C LYS A 310 -36.90 4.93 -9.29
N TYR A 311 -37.09 5.28 -10.54
CA TYR A 311 -37.06 4.34 -11.67
C TYR A 311 -35.77 4.39 -12.48
N LYS A 312 -34.85 5.30 -12.15
CA LYS A 312 -33.54 5.39 -12.78
C LYS A 312 -32.64 4.22 -12.37
N VAL A 313 -31.62 3.94 -13.17
CA VAL A 313 -30.65 2.87 -12.91
C VAL A 313 -29.28 3.48 -12.68
N ASN A 314 -28.69 3.21 -11.52
CA ASN A 314 -27.31 3.61 -11.20
C ASN A 314 -26.33 2.50 -11.64
N LEU A 315 -25.66 2.69 -12.77
CA LEU A 315 -24.63 1.80 -13.29
C LEU A 315 -23.32 2.00 -12.51
N ILE A 316 -22.94 1.02 -11.71
CA ILE A 316 -21.77 1.05 -10.83
C ILE A 316 -20.52 0.55 -11.54
N VAL A 317 -20.65 -0.51 -12.34
CA VAL A 317 -19.57 -1.12 -13.11
C VAL A 317 -20.05 -1.32 -14.53
N ASP A 318 -19.28 -0.81 -15.48
CA ASP A 318 -19.53 -0.91 -16.93
C ASP A 318 -18.34 -1.59 -17.60
N HIS A 319 -18.57 -2.73 -18.18
CA HIS A 319 -17.57 -3.50 -18.93
C HIS A 319 -17.84 -3.55 -20.43
N SER A 320 -18.66 -2.63 -20.97
CA SER A 320 -19.01 -2.60 -22.39
C SER A 320 -17.80 -2.53 -23.34
N ASP A 321 -16.74 -1.83 -22.93
CA ASP A 321 -15.51 -1.65 -23.72
C ASP A 321 -14.37 -2.59 -23.28
N SER A 322 -14.60 -3.44 -22.28
CA SER A 322 -13.56 -4.33 -21.73
C SER A 322 -13.28 -5.51 -22.66
N LYS A 323 -11.99 -5.90 -22.79
CA LYS A 323 -11.57 -7.03 -23.64
C LYS A 323 -11.11 -8.26 -22.86
N GLY A 324 -11.24 -8.25 -21.54
CA GLY A 324 -10.81 -9.31 -20.63
C GLY A 324 -11.05 -8.91 -19.18
N ALA A 325 -10.40 -9.61 -18.24
CA ALA A 325 -10.52 -9.29 -16.83
C ALA A 325 -9.94 -7.90 -16.50
N PRO A 326 -10.55 -7.11 -15.60
CA PRO A 326 -10.07 -5.79 -15.24
C PRO A 326 -8.78 -5.86 -14.42
N ILE A 327 -7.89 -4.90 -14.64
CA ILE A 327 -6.69 -4.68 -13.83
C ILE A 327 -6.77 -3.29 -13.24
N VAL A 328 -6.88 -3.22 -11.92
CA VAL A 328 -6.96 -1.96 -11.19
C VAL A 328 -5.69 -1.74 -10.40
N VAL A 329 -4.96 -0.69 -10.74
CA VAL A 329 -3.75 -0.24 -10.01
C VAL A 329 -4.12 0.98 -9.18
N THR A 330 -3.74 1.00 -7.91
CA THR A 330 -3.98 2.16 -7.06
C THR A 330 -2.74 2.58 -6.30
N PHE A 331 -2.56 3.90 -6.21
CA PHE A 331 -1.54 4.56 -5.39
C PHE A 331 -2.16 5.35 -4.22
N ASN A 332 -3.49 5.36 -4.13
CA ASN A 332 -4.22 6.01 -3.05
C ASN A 332 -5.38 5.12 -2.56
N PRO A 333 -5.08 4.05 -1.83
CA PRO A 333 -6.06 3.07 -1.38
C PRO A 333 -6.77 3.52 -0.10
N THR A 334 -7.42 4.69 -0.10
CA THR A 334 -8.27 5.09 1.03
C THR A 334 -9.47 4.16 1.15
N TYR A 335 -10.06 4.10 2.33
CA TYR A 335 -11.25 3.27 2.56
C TYR A 335 -12.37 3.56 1.54
N ASN A 336 -12.70 4.86 1.35
CA ASN A 336 -13.72 5.27 0.39
C ASN A 336 -13.36 4.92 -1.06
N ASN A 337 -12.08 5.10 -1.42
CA ASN A 337 -11.61 4.70 -2.75
C ASN A 337 -11.72 3.19 -2.96
N LEU A 338 -11.41 2.38 -1.94
CA LEU A 338 -11.48 0.93 -2.03
C LEU A 338 -12.92 0.41 -2.09
N VAL A 339 -13.73 0.82 -1.12
CA VAL A 339 -15.08 0.29 -0.90
C VAL A 339 -16.12 1.02 -1.73
N GLY A 340 -15.93 2.30 -1.99
CA GLY A 340 -16.92 3.21 -2.52
C GLY A 340 -17.57 4.05 -1.43
N GLU A 341 -18.42 4.96 -1.84
CA GLU A 341 -19.10 5.87 -0.92
C GLU A 341 -20.51 6.24 -1.41
N VAL A 342 -21.30 6.74 -0.49
CA VAL A 342 -22.59 7.37 -0.76
C VAL A 342 -22.39 8.88 -0.60
N GLU A 343 -22.60 9.64 -1.67
CA GLU A 343 -22.53 11.11 -1.66
C GLU A 343 -23.80 11.70 -1.04
N TYR A 344 -23.68 12.89 -0.47
CA TYR A 344 -24.79 13.61 0.16
C TYR A 344 -24.88 15.00 -0.45
N ASP A 345 -26.12 15.43 -0.73
CA ASP A 345 -26.42 16.83 -1.01
C ASP A 345 -26.75 17.55 0.29
N SER A 346 -26.38 18.81 0.38
CA SER A 346 -26.72 19.66 1.53
C SER A 346 -27.80 20.64 1.13
N GLU A 347 -29.02 20.42 1.59
CA GLU A 347 -30.16 21.29 1.36
C GLU A 347 -30.57 21.96 2.68
N PHE A 348 -30.43 23.26 2.78
CA PHE A 348 -30.80 24.05 3.99
C PHE A 348 -30.25 23.48 5.30
N GLY A 349 -29.03 22.90 5.29
CA GLY A 349 -28.40 22.31 6.47
C GLY A 349 -28.82 20.85 6.76
N ASN A 350 -29.75 20.29 6.01
CA ASN A 350 -30.08 18.88 6.04
C ASN A 350 -29.29 18.11 4.98
N LEU A 351 -28.73 16.96 5.36
CA LEU A 351 -28.06 16.07 4.42
C LEU A 351 -29.10 15.11 3.83
N THR A 352 -29.22 15.11 2.51
CA THR A 352 -30.09 14.19 1.75
C THR A 352 -29.23 13.32 0.85
N THR A 353 -29.70 12.10 0.60
CA THR A 353 -29.05 11.17 -0.35
C THR A 353 -30.07 10.25 -0.98
N ASP A 354 -29.72 9.74 -2.13
CA ASP A 354 -30.49 8.74 -2.86
C ASP A 354 -29.56 7.66 -3.47
N PHE A 355 -30.14 6.60 -4.03
CA PHE A 355 -29.37 5.49 -4.59
C PHE A 355 -28.55 5.86 -5.84
N MET A 356 -28.85 6.98 -6.52
CA MET A 356 -28.06 7.49 -7.64
C MET A 356 -26.75 8.14 -7.19
N LYS A 357 -26.65 8.49 -5.90
CA LYS A 357 -25.44 9.03 -5.24
C LYS A 357 -24.44 7.97 -4.79
N ILE A 358 -24.76 6.70 -5.00
CA ILE A 358 -23.84 5.60 -4.72
C ILE A 358 -22.74 5.59 -5.78
N LYS A 359 -21.47 5.66 -5.32
CA LYS A 359 -20.26 5.57 -6.17
C LYS A 359 -19.49 4.30 -5.86
N GLY A 360 -19.28 3.48 -6.88
CA GLY A 360 -18.49 2.26 -6.74
C GLY A 360 -17.01 2.53 -6.52
N GLY A 361 -16.39 1.80 -5.58
CA GLY A 361 -14.96 1.87 -5.29
C GLY A 361 -14.12 0.95 -6.19
N LEU A 362 -12.83 0.87 -5.86
CA LEU A 362 -11.85 0.07 -6.60
C LEU A 362 -12.15 -1.44 -6.52
N PHE A 363 -12.75 -1.92 -5.42
CA PHE A 363 -13.19 -3.32 -5.33
C PHE A 363 -14.26 -3.64 -6.36
N HIS A 364 -15.19 -2.73 -6.62
CA HIS A 364 -16.20 -2.90 -7.67
C HIS A 364 -15.54 -2.96 -9.04
N LYS A 365 -14.62 -2.03 -9.34
CA LYS A 365 -13.90 -1.96 -10.62
C LYS A 365 -12.98 -3.15 -10.86
N ALA A 366 -12.39 -3.72 -9.79
CA ALA A 366 -11.51 -4.89 -9.86
C ALA A 366 -12.26 -6.22 -9.80
N ASN A 367 -13.59 -6.21 -9.62
CA ASN A 367 -14.37 -7.43 -9.44
C ASN A 367 -14.35 -8.30 -10.71
N GLY A 368 -14.01 -9.55 -10.57
CA GLY A 368 -13.77 -10.48 -11.67
C GLY A 368 -12.35 -10.42 -12.25
N GLY A 369 -11.43 -9.61 -11.64
CA GLY A 369 -10.08 -9.42 -12.12
C GLY A 369 -9.05 -9.21 -11.00
N TYR A 370 -8.20 -8.21 -11.17
CA TYR A 370 -6.99 -8.01 -10.38
C TYR A 370 -6.94 -6.63 -9.73
N LEU A 371 -6.54 -6.61 -8.46
CA LEU A 371 -6.25 -5.38 -7.71
C LEU A 371 -4.76 -5.35 -7.35
N LEU A 372 -4.04 -4.38 -7.88
CA LEU A 372 -2.61 -4.17 -7.69
C LEU A 372 -2.39 -3.04 -6.69
N VAL A 373 -1.73 -3.32 -5.57
CA VAL A 373 -1.53 -2.36 -4.47
C VAL A 373 -0.11 -2.40 -3.91
N GLN A 374 0.35 -1.27 -3.39
CA GLN A 374 1.59 -1.22 -2.61
C GLN A 374 1.28 -1.50 -1.14
N ALA A 375 2.08 -2.36 -0.50
CA ALA A 375 1.92 -2.68 0.92
C ALA A 375 2.05 -1.43 1.80
N GLN A 376 3.00 -0.56 1.49
CA GLN A 376 3.21 0.69 2.19
C GLN A 376 1.97 1.59 2.15
N ASP A 377 1.34 1.74 0.98
CA ASP A 377 0.17 2.61 0.80
C ASP A 377 -1.04 2.07 1.58
N ILE A 378 -1.25 0.75 1.54
CA ILE A 378 -2.31 0.09 2.32
C ILE A 378 -2.09 0.25 3.83
N LEU A 379 -0.85 0.07 4.31
CA LEU A 379 -0.54 0.11 5.74
C LEU A 379 -0.47 1.53 6.30
N SER A 380 -0.09 2.51 5.49
CA SER A 380 -0.06 3.92 5.90
C SER A 380 -1.45 4.57 5.94
N THR A 381 -2.44 3.96 5.29
CA THR A 381 -3.81 4.48 5.23
C THR A 381 -4.70 3.79 6.27
N PRO A 382 -5.24 4.53 7.25
CA PRO A 382 -6.12 3.94 8.27
C PRO A 382 -7.28 3.17 7.64
N GLN A 383 -7.62 2.01 8.20
CA GLN A 383 -8.73 1.14 7.80
C GLN A 383 -8.63 0.52 6.39
N ALA A 384 -7.64 0.90 5.55
CA ALA A 384 -7.48 0.33 4.22
C ALA A 384 -7.17 -1.19 4.26
N TRP A 385 -6.25 -1.59 5.15
CA TRP A 385 -5.94 -3.01 5.37
C TRP A 385 -7.17 -3.79 5.84
N GLU A 386 -7.92 -3.22 6.77
CA GLU A 386 -9.13 -3.87 7.29
C GLU A 386 -10.22 -4.03 6.22
N ALA A 387 -10.43 -3.00 5.38
CA ALA A 387 -11.35 -3.09 4.24
C ALA A 387 -10.96 -4.20 3.28
N LEU A 388 -9.66 -4.25 2.92
CA LEU A 388 -9.11 -5.28 2.03
C LEU A 388 -9.27 -6.69 2.64
N ARG A 389 -8.91 -6.85 3.91
CA ARG A 389 -9.06 -8.10 4.65
C ARG A 389 -10.52 -8.56 4.71
N ARG A 390 -11.45 -7.64 4.98
CA ARG A 390 -12.90 -7.92 5.05
C ARG A 390 -13.40 -8.47 3.71
N VAL A 391 -13.11 -7.81 2.60
CA VAL A 391 -13.53 -8.26 1.26
C VAL A 391 -12.93 -9.62 0.91
N MET A 392 -11.65 -9.86 1.21
CA MET A 392 -11.03 -11.17 0.99
C MET A 392 -11.66 -12.28 1.85
N LYS A 393 -12.12 -11.92 3.06
CA LYS A 393 -12.73 -12.86 4.01
C LYS A 393 -14.18 -13.19 3.67
N THR A 394 -15.03 -12.17 3.48
CA THR A 394 -16.47 -12.32 3.24
C THR A 394 -16.78 -12.67 1.79
N ARG A 395 -15.93 -12.27 0.84
CA ARG A 395 -16.17 -12.28 -0.60
C ARG A 395 -17.37 -11.43 -1.01
N GLU A 396 -17.58 -10.34 -0.30
CA GLU A 396 -18.63 -9.37 -0.56
C GLU A 396 -18.06 -7.96 -0.42
N ILE A 397 -18.53 -7.07 -1.28
CA ILE A 397 -18.25 -5.65 -1.20
C ILE A 397 -19.41 -5.00 -0.47
N ASN A 398 -19.17 -4.63 0.78
CA ASN A 398 -20.14 -3.94 1.64
C ASN A 398 -19.75 -2.46 1.74
N MET A 399 -20.68 -1.57 1.41
CA MET A 399 -20.47 -0.12 1.43
C MET A 399 -20.89 0.46 2.80
N ASP A 400 -20.16 0.09 3.86
CA ASP A 400 -20.39 0.64 5.19
C ASP A 400 -19.76 2.05 5.32
N SER A 401 -20.47 2.99 5.90
CA SER A 401 -19.93 4.33 6.16
C SER A 401 -18.87 4.28 7.26
N ILE A 402 -17.67 4.84 6.98
CA ILE A 402 -16.62 5.05 8.02
C ILE A 402 -17.16 5.84 9.20
N ARG A 403 -18.03 6.82 8.96
CA ARG A 403 -18.60 7.67 10.02
C ARG A 403 -19.47 6.87 10.99
N GLU A 404 -20.24 5.89 10.47
CA GLU A 404 -20.97 4.95 11.33
C GLU A 404 -20.03 4.06 12.14
N GLN A 405 -18.95 3.55 11.53
CA GLN A 405 -17.94 2.72 12.22
C GLN A 405 -17.23 3.49 13.34
N LEU A 406 -17.04 4.80 13.17
CA LEU A 406 -16.44 5.68 14.18
C LEU A 406 -17.46 6.22 15.20
N GLY A 407 -18.72 5.78 15.15
CA GLY A 407 -19.76 6.17 16.10
C GLY A 407 -20.31 7.60 15.92
N ALA A 408 -20.02 8.25 14.79
CA ALA A 408 -20.59 9.55 14.47
C ALA A 408 -22.06 9.39 14.07
N VAL A 409 -22.96 10.14 14.71
CA VAL A 409 -24.38 10.19 14.31
C VAL A 409 -24.47 10.89 12.96
N VAL A 410 -24.86 10.15 11.94
CA VAL A 410 -25.00 10.66 10.57
C VAL A 410 -26.48 10.64 10.18
N ALA A 411 -26.85 11.54 9.28
CA ALA A 411 -28.13 11.54 8.56
C ALA A 411 -28.49 10.13 8.04
N PRO A 412 -29.75 9.86 7.64
CA PRO A 412 -30.17 8.53 7.21
C PRO A 412 -29.26 8.03 6.08
N THR A 413 -28.46 7.00 6.38
CA THR A 413 -27.53 6.37 5.44
C THR A 413 -28.22 5.27 4.64
N LEU A 414 -27.88 5.17 3.37
CA LEU A 414 -28.23 4.03 2.55
C LEU A 414 -27.33 2.84 2.90
N LYS A 415 -27.90 1.64 2.90
CA LYS A 415 -27.18 0.36 3.02
C LYS A 415 -27.43 -0.46 1.76
N PRO A 416 -26.68 -0.21 0.68
CA PRO A 416 -26.85 -0.95 -0.55
C PRO A 416 -26.62 -2.45 -0.34
N GLU A 417 -27.34 -3.26 -1.10
CA GLU A 417 -27.16 -4.72 -1.08
C GLU A 417 -25.71 -5.05 -1.43
N PRO A 418 -25.05 -5.97 -0.68
CA PRO A 418 -23.66 -6.34 -0.95
C PRO A 418 -23.48 -6.98 -2.32
N ILE A 419 -22.40 -6.62 -3.03
CA ILE A 419 -22.04 -7.22 -4.30
C ILE A 419 -21.02 -8.34 -4.07
N PRO A 420 -21.25 -9.57 -4.59
CA PRO A 420 -20.28 -10.66 -4.49
C PRO A 420 -18.93 -10.27 -5.10
N ALA A 421 -17.82 -10.52 -4.39
CA ALA A 421 -16.48 -10.16 -4.79
C ALA A 421 -15.66 -11.38 -5.23
N ASN A 422 -15.07 -11.28 -6.41
CA ASN A 422 -14.09 -12.22 -6.94
C ASN A 422 -12.86 -11.45 -7.42
N ILE A 423 -12.00 -11.05 -6.47
CA ILE A 423 -10.86 -10.19 -6.74
C ILE A 423 -9.59 -10.95 -6.38
N LYS A 424 -8.61 -10.96 -7.29
CA LYS A 424 -7.26 -11.40 -6.99
C LYS A 424 -6.39 -10.21 -6.64
N VAL A 425 -5.87 -10.21 -5.41
CA VAL A 425 -5.02 -9.12 -4.91
C VAL A 425 -3.55 -9.47 -5.15
N ILE A 426 -2.84 -8.53 -5.75
CA ILE A 426 -1.38 -8.58 -5.91
C ILE A 426 -0.81 -7.41 -5.12
N MET A 427 -0.06 -7.71 -4.07
CA MET A 427 0.54 -6.72 -3.18
C MET A 427 2.04 -6.68 -3.38
N ILE A 428 2.59 -5.49 -3.65
CA ILE A 428 4.03 -5.27 -3.78
C ILE A 428 4.55 -4.59 -2.52
N GLY A 429 5.66 -5.09 -1.99
CA GLY A 429 6.29 -4.46 -0.83
C GLY A 429 7.71 -4.95 -0.57
N SER A 430 8.35 -4.42 0.46
CA SER A 430 9.59 -4.99 0.97
C SER A 430 9.33 -6.26 1.77
N SER A 431 10.37 -7.05 2.01
CA SER A 431 10.28 -8.18 2.92
C SER A 431 9.92 -7.75 4.34
N TYR A 432 10.32 -6.54 4.75
CA TYR A 432 9.96 -5.96 6.05
C TYR A 432 8.44 -5.84 6.24
N TYR A 433 7.71 -5.31 5.25
CA TYR A 433 6.24 -5.21 5.34
C TYR A 433 5.57 -6.59 5.31
N TYR A 434 6.16 -7.56 4.60
CA TYR A 434 5.67 -8.94 4.64
C TYR A 434 5.79 -9.53 6.04
N GLU A 435 6.97 -9.45 6.65
CA GLU A 435 7.22 -9.94 8.01
C GLU A 435 6.32 -9.24 9.04
N LEU A 436 6.16 -7.91 8.91
CA LEU A 436 5.27 -7.12 9.75
C LEU A 436 3.82 -7.62 9.66
N LEU A 437 3.28 -7.79 8.46
CA LEU A 437 1.92 -8.30 8.26
C LEU A 437 1.75 -9.72 8.80
N ASN A 438 2.74 -10.57 8.58
CA ASN A 438 2.74 -11.96 9.04
C ASN A 438 2.80 -12.09 10.56
N GLU A 439 3.48 -11.15 11.23
CA GLU A 439 3.61 -11.12 12.70
C GLU A 439 2.36 -10.56 13.39
N TYR A 440 1.77 -9.50 12.81
CA TYR A 440 0.66 -8.77 13.46
C TYR A 440 -0.74 -9.17 13.01
N ASP A 441 -0.89 -9.91 11.89
CA ASP A 441 -2.19 -10.40 11.40
C ASP A 441 -2.19 -11.92 11.22
N GLU A 442 -2.76 -12.64 12.19
CA GLU A 442 -2.88 -14.10 12.20
C GLU A 442 -3.62 -14.69 10.98
N GLU A 443 -4.35 -13.88 10.24
CA GLU A 443 -5.08 -14.30 9.04
C GLU A 443 -4.32 -13.99 7.74
N PHE A 444 -3.21 -13.26 7.80
CA PHE A 444 -2.46 -12.84 6.62
C PHE A 444 -2.09 -14.02 5.70
N ASP A 445 -1.54 -15.10 6.25
CA ASP A 445 -1.16 -16.30 5.50
C ASP A 445 -2.35 -17.03 4.86
N LYS A 446 -3.57 -16.83 5.39
CA LYS A 446 -4.78 -17.40 4.78
C LYS A 446 -5.15 -16.68 3.48
N PHE A 447 -4.76 -15.40 3.36
CA PHE A 447 -5.08 -14.56 2.22
C PHE A 447 -3.94 -14.45 1.21
N PHE A 448 -2.68 -14.47 1.65
CA PHE A 448 -1.49 -14.33 0.82
C PHE A 448 -0.62 -15.58 0.86
N LYS A 449 -1.08 -16.66 0.22
CA LYS A 449 -0.37 -17.95 0.19
C LYS A 449 0.81 -18.00 -0.76
N ILE A 450 0.94 -17.00 -1.63
CA ILE A 450 2.05 -16.92 -2.59
C ILE A 450 2.93 -15.74 -2.23
N ARG A 451 4.18 -16.04 -1.89
CA ARG A 451 5.25 -15.06 -1.74
C ARG A 451 6.20 -15.21 -2.93
N ALA A 452 6.36 -14.14 -3.71
CA ALA A 452 7.30 -14.04 -4.81
C ALA A 452 8.47 -13.16 -4.36
N ASP A 453 9.57 -13.78 -3.93
CA ASP A 453 10.75 -13.08 -3.42
C ASP A 453 11.68 -12.67 -4.55
N PHE A 454 11.81 -11.37 -4.77
CA PHE A 454 12.78 -10.73 -5.65
C PHE A 454 14.08 -10.48 -4.91
N ASP A 455 15.15 -11.08 -5.39
CA ASP A 455 16.48 -10.97 -4.82
C ASP A 455 17.15 -9.64 -5.24
N TYR A 456 18.06 -9.12 -4.41
CA TYR A 456 18.85 -7.93 -4.73
C TYR A 456 20.12 -8.23 -5.51
N GLU A 457 20.46 -9.53 -5.67
CA GLU A 457 21.64 -9.99 -6.37
C GLU A 457 21.35 -11.21 -7.28
N MET A 458 22.20 -11.45 -8.27
CA MET A 458 22.15 -12.61 -9.14
C MET A 458 23.57 -13.11 -9.45
N PRO A 459 23.78 -14.40 -9.82
CA PRO A 459 25.08 -14.91 -10.21
C PRO A 459 25.66 -14.14 -11.42
N ARG A 460 26.96 -13.84 -11.40
CA ARG A 460 27.68 -13.23 -12.52
C ARG A 460 28.07 -14.31 -13.53
N THR A 461 27.11 -14.70 -14.36
CA THR A 461 27.28 -15.64 -15.47
C THR A 461 27.27 -14.91 -16.80
N ASP A 462 27.83 -15.52 -17.85
CA ASP A 462 27.82 -14.94 -19.21
C ASP A 462 26.40 -14.70 -19.71
N GLU A 463 25.42 -15.55 -19.30
CA GLU A 463 24.02 -15.36 -19.62
C GLU A 463 23.47 -14.07 -18.96
N ASN A 464 23.74 -13.87 -17.68
CA ASN A 464 23.23 -12.68 -16.96
C ASN A 464 23.96 -11.40 -17.41
N ILE A 465 25.24 -11.48 -17.79
CA ILE A 465 25.95 -10.36 -18.44
C ILE A 465 25.28 -9.97 -19.75
N ARG A 466 24.92 -10.95 -20.60
CA ARG A 466 24.18 -10.70 -21.85
C ARG A 466 22.80 -10.09 -21.59
N LYS A 467 22.11 -10.56 -20.56
CA LYS A 467 20.81 -9.99 -20.15
C LYS A 467 20.95 -8.54 -19.67
N ILE A 468 22.05 -8.16 -18.99
CA ILE A 468 22.34 -6.75 -18.67
C ILE A 468 22.50 -5.94 -19.95
N ALA A 469 23.24 -6.44 -20.94
CA ALA A 469 23.35 -5.76 -22.24
C ALA A 469 21.98 -5.58 -22.92
N GLN A 470 21.12 -6.59 -22.89
CA GLN A 470 19.73 -6.52 -23.38
C GLN A 470 18.87 -5.53 -22.58
N PHE A 471 19.10 -5.42 -21.26
CA PHE A 471 18.47 -4.41 -20.41
C PHE A 471 18.87 -2.99 -20.84
N ILE A 472 20.17 -2.75 -21.12
CA ILE A 472 20.66 -1.48 -21.63
C ILE A 472 19.99 -1.18 -22.99
N LYS A 473 19.89 -2.16 -23.89
CA LYS A 473 19.17 -1.98 -25.16
C LYS A 473 17.70 -1.62 -24.97
N ARG A 474 17.00 -2.31 -24.08
CA ARG A 474 15.61 -1.96 -23.75
C ARG A 474 15.48 -0.53 -23.19
N PHE A 475 16.47 -0.11 -22.38
CA PHE A 475 16.54 1.27 -21.88
C PHE A 475 16.72 2.27 -23.04
N VAL A 476 17.66 2.02 -23.97
CA VAL A 476 17.89 2.86 -25.15
C VAL A 476 16.62 3.00 -25.98
N ASP A 477 15.96 1.89 -26.30
CA ASP A 477 14.74 1.87 -27.11
C ASP A 477 13.57 2.63 -26.43
N ARG A 478 13.44 2.50 -25.10
CA ARG A 478 12.39 3.18 -24.35
C ARG A 478 12.59 4.69 -24.24
N GLU A 479 13.84 5.10 -23.96
CA GLU A 479 14.17 6.53 -23.76
C GLU A 479 14.50 7.24 -25.10
N GLY A 480 14.61 6.50 -26.20
CA GLY A 480 14.98 7.08 -27.50
C GLY A 480 16.35 7.77 -27.50
N CYS A 481 17.32 7.22 -26.74
CA CYS A 481 18.64 7.81 -26.55
C CYS A 481 19.73 7.14 -27.43
N MET A 482 20.95 7.64 -27.32
CA MET A 482 22.10 7.08 -28.07
C MET A 482 22.49 5.68 -27.59
N GLU A 483 23.07 4.90 -28.49
CA GLU A 483 23.52 3.54 -28.20
C GLU A 483 24.79 3.54 -27.33
N PHE A 484 25.00 2.42 -26.65
CA PHE A 484 26.17 2.18 -25.80
C PHE A 484 27.15 1.25 -26.55
N ASP A 485 28.41 1.54 -26.47
CA ASP A 485 29.43 0.61 -26.96
C ASP A 485 29.68 -0.54 -25.97
N VAL A 486 30.40 -1.56 -26.40
CA VAL A 486 30.69 -2.74 -25.57
C VAL A 486 31.50 -2.38 -24.32
N SER A 487 32.34 -1.35 -24.37
CA SER A 487 33.14 -0.92 -23.21
C SER A 487 32.24 -0.32 -22.11
N ALA A 488 31.21 0.44 -22.50
CA ALA A 488 30.20 0.97 -21.55
C ALA A 488 29.39 -0.15 -20.89
N VAL A 489 29.00 -1.18 -21.68
CA VAL A 489 28.32 -2.35 -21.12
C VAL A 489 29.21 -3.06 -20.10
N CYS A 490 30.48 -3.26 -20.39
CA CYS A 490 31.45 -3.83 -19.44
C CYS A 490 31.55 -3.01 -18.16
N ALA A 491 31.64 -1.68 -18.26
CA ALA A 491 31.70 -0.78 -17.10
C ALA A 491 30.42 -0.87 -16.23
N ILE A 492 29.24 -1.03 -16.84
CA ILE A 492 27.98 -1.25 -16.09
C ILE A 492 27.96 -2.61 -15.41
N VAL A 493 28.48 -3.66 -16.03
CA VAL A 493 28.61 -5.00 -15.42
C VAL A 493 29.53 -4.93 -14.18
N GLU A 494 30.65 -4.24 -14.28
CA GLU A 494 31.56 -4.03 -13.14
C GLU A 494 30.92 -3.20 -12.02
N TYR A 495 30.22 -2.12 -12.39
CA TYR A 495 29.43 -1.32 -11.43
C TYR A 495 28.33 -2.14 -10.77
N SER A 496 27.67 -3.02 -11.51
CA SER A 496 26.67 -3.96 -10.96
C SER A 496 27.29 -4.92 -9.94
N SER A 497 28.49 -5.47 -10.22
CA SER A 497 29.22 -6.30 -9.23
C SER A 497 29.64 -5.51 -8.00
N ARG A 498 30.08 -4.25 -8.19
CA ARG A 498 30.40 -3.36 -7.06
C ARG A 498 29.20 -3.06 -6.19
N THR A 499 28.04 -2.80 -6.80
CA THR A 499 26.76 -2.59 -6.06
C THR A 499 26.31 -3.86 -5.33
N ALA A 500 26.66 -5.05 -5.82
CA ALA A 500 26.41 -6.32 -5.16
C ALA A 500 27.47 -6.66 -4.09
N GLU A 501 28.55 -5.88 -3.97
CA GLU A 501 29.72 -6.10 -3.09
C GLU A 501 30.34 -7.50 -3.21
N ARG A 502 30.28 -8.09 -4.44
CA ARG A 502 30.81 -9.44 -4.71
C ARG A 502 31.28 -9.59 -6.15
N GLN A 503 32.44 -10.25 -6.33
CA GLN A 503 33.01 -10.50 -7.65
C GLN A 503 32.21 -11.49 -8.49
N ASP A 504 31.54 -12.43 -7.83
CA ASP A 504 30.77 -13.53 -8.47
C ASP A 504 29.27 -13.22 -8.62
N LYS A 505 28.85 -11.99 -8.27
CA LYS A 505 27.46 -11.53 -8.29
C LYS A 505 27.29 -10.25 -9.10
N LEU A 506 26.04 -10.00 -9.50
CA LEU A 506 25.56 -8.77 -10.12
C LEU A 506 24.34 -8.28 -9.36
N SER A 507 24.22 -6.98 -9.23
CA SER A 507 23.04 -6.37 -8.59
C SER A 507 21.81 -6.45 -9.50
N THR A 508 20.66 -6.72 -8.92
CA THR A 508 19.35 -6.65 -9.59
C THR A 508 18.61 -5.35 -9.31
N ARG A 509 19.25 -4.36 -8.68
CA ARG A 509 18.70 -3.03 -8.47
C ARG A 509 18.79 -2.20 -9.76
N PHE A 510 17.97 -2.55 -10.74
CA PHE A 510 18.01 -1.97 -12.08
C PHE A 510 17.73 -0.47 -12.12
N ASN A 511 17.04 0.09 -11.12
CA ASN A 511 16.88 1.54 -11.00
C ASN A 511 18.21 2.26 -10.82
N HIS A 512 19.15 1.71 -10.03
CA HIS A 512 20.50 2.28 -9.85
C HIS A 512 21.32 2.20 -11.15
N LEU A 513 21.18 1.09 -11.88
CA LEU A 513 21.82 0.98 -13.19
C LEU A 513 21.22 1.98 -14.18
N ALA A 514 19.89 2.14 -14.21
CA ALA A 514 19.21 3.09 -15.08
C ALA A 514 19.61 4.55 -14.79
N GLU A 515 19.81 4.91 -13.52
CA GLU A 515 20.34 6.23 -13.16
C GLU A 515 21.71 6.49 -13.81
N ILE A 516 22.63 5.52 -13.69
CA ILE A 516 23.96 5.65 -14.31
C ILE A 516 23.85 5.75 -15.84
N LEU A 517 22.94 4.97 -16.46
CA LEU A 517 22.72 5.05 -17.90
C LEU A 517 22.19 6.44 -18.33
N CYS A 518 21.20 7.00 -17.61
CA CYS A 518 20.66 8.33 -17.88
C CYS A 518 21.72 9.42 -17.82
N GLU A 519 22.50 9.42 -16.73
CA GLU A 519 23.55 10.42 -16.54
C GLU A 519 24.69 10.27 -17.55
N ALA A 520 25.10 9.03 -17.88
CA ALA A 520 26.12 8.77 -18.88
C ALA A 520 25.72 9.23 -20.28
N VAL A 521 24.46 9.07 -20.66
CA VAL A 521 23.92 9.63 -21.90
C VAL A 521 24.03 11.15 -21.89
N THR A 522 23.77 11.79 -20.75
CA THR A 522 23.88 13.24 -20.63
C THR A 522 25.31 13.72 -20.79
N TRP A 523 26.29 13.06 -20.14
CA TRP A 523 27.71 13.37 -20.32
C TRP A 523 28.17 13.19 -21.77
N ALA A 524 27.78 12.06 -22.39
CA ALA A 524 28.11 11.81 -23.78
C ALA A 524 27.57 12.90 -24.74
N LYS A 525 26.34 13.36 -24.51
CA LYS A 525 25.74 14.48 -25.25
C LYS A 525 26.50 15.79 -25.06
N LEU A 526 26.88 16.11 -23.82
CA LEU A 526 27.64 17.33 -23.51
C LEU A 526 29.04 17.32 -24.18
N GLU A 527 29.62 16.16 -24.35
CA GLU A 527 30.92 15.96 -25.01
C GLU A 527 30.80 15.81 -26.53
N GLY A 528 29.59 15.78 -27.09
CA GLY A 528 29.34 15.62 -28.51
C GLY A 528 29.67 14.22 -29.06
N ALA A 529 29.64 13.20 -28.21
CA ALA A 529 29.89 11.82 -28.57
C ALA A 529 28.72 11.20 -29.34
N GLU A 530 28.99 10.27 -30.27
CA GLU A 530 27.94 9.51 -30.96
C GLU A 530 27.49 8.26 -30.19
N LEU A 531 28.32 7.72 -29.31
CA LEU A 531 28.08 6.53 -28.49
C LEU A 531 28.47 6.80 -27.05
N VAL A 532 27.77 6.15 -26.12
CA VAL A 532 28.19 6.10 -24.73
C VAL A 532 29.28 5.06 -24.55
N THR A 533 30.42 5.46 -23.96
CA THR A 533 31.60 4.62 -23.74
C THR A 533 31.86 4.37 -22.25
N ALA A 534 32.81 3.50 -21.92
CA ALA A 534 33.24 3.27 -20.53
C ALA A 534 33.65 4.56 -19.82
N ALA A 535 34.28 5.51 -20.53
CA ALA A 535 34.71 6.79 -19.96
C ALA A 535 33.52 7.61 -19.44
N HIS A 536 32.39 7.64 -20.17
CA HIS A 536 31.18 8.33 -19.74
C HIS A 536 30.54 7.66 -18.51
N ILE A 537 30.58 6.32 -18.45
CA ILE A 537 30.09 5.57 -17.25
C ILE A 537 30.95 5.87 -16.02
N GLN A 538 32.28 5.80 -16.18
CA GLN A 538 33.23 6.08 -15.09
C GLN A 538 33.09 7.53 -14.61
N LYS A 539 32.96 8.49 -15.53
CA LYS A 539 32.72 9.89 -15.21
C LYS A 539 31.41 10.06 -14.44
N THR A 540 30.35 9.37 -14.87
CA THR A 540 29.05 9.40 -14.19
C THR A 540 29.17 8.89 -12.75
N ILE A 541 29.85 7.76 -12.53
CA ILE A 541 30.05 7.18 -11.20
C ILE A 541 30.83 8.16 -10.32
N TYR A 542 31.94 8.71 -10.84
CA TYR A 542 32.75 9.70 -10.15
C TYR A 542 31.95 10.94 -9.75
N GLU A 543 31.25 11.56 -10.68
CA GLU A 543 30.45 12.77 -10.42
C GLU A 543 29.28 12.49 -9.46
N LYS A 544 28.69 11.31 -9.52
CA LYS A 544 27.66 10.89 -8.56
C LYS A 544 28.25 10.78 -7.14
N GLU A 545 29.42 10.17 -6.98
CA GLU A 545 30.15 10.11 -5.70
C GLU A 545 30.49 11.54 -5.21
N GLN A 546 31.02 12.41 -6.09
CA GLN A 546 31.37 13.81 -5.73
C GLN A 546 30.16 14.58 -5.15
N ARG A 547 28.97 14.40 -5.71
CA ARG A 547 27.76 15.06 -5.22
C ARG A 547 27.32 14.62 -3.81
N MET A 548 27.77 13.45 -3.36
CA MET A 548 27.30 12.84 -2.10
C MET A 548 28.35 12.85 -0.97
N LYS A 549 29.62 13.10 -1.29
CA LYS A 549 30.72 12.89 -0.36
C LYS A 549 31.11 14.10 0.55
N LEU A 550 30.28 15.15 0.60
CA LEU A 550 30.60 16.32 1.44
C LEU A 550 30.95 15.97 2.90
N TYR A 551 30.25 14.99 3.48
CA TYR A 551 30.53 14.56 4.86
C TYR A 551 31.88 13.84 4.96
N GLU A 552 32.20 12.97 4.00
CA GLU A 552 33.54 12.32 3.91
C GLU A 552 34.64 13.36 3.75
N GLU A 553 34.48 14.36 2.86
CA GLU A 553 35.47 15.45 2.67
C GLU A 553 35.71 16.22 3.96
N LYS A 554 34.70 16.46 4.79
CA LYS A 554 34.87 17.12 6.09
C LYS A 554 35.63 16.25 7.09
N LEU A 555 35.40 14.94 7.10
CA LEU A 555 36.19 14.02 7.92
C LEU A 555 37.63 13.93 7.42
N ASP A 556 37.85 13.91 6.12
CA ASP A 556 39.14 13.90 5.49
C ASP A 556 39.96 15.16 5.86
N GLU A 557 39.35 16.36 5.80
CA GLU A 557 39.98 17.60 6.29
C GLU A 557 40.45 17.46 7.76
N MET A 558 39.60 16.90 8.63
CA MET A 558 39.93 16.70 10.03
C MET A 558 41.07 15.68 10.25
N LEU A 559 41.15 14.65 9.38
CA LEU A 559 42.24 13.66 9.38
C LEU A 559 43.55 14.25 8.84
N GLU A 560 43.50 15.08 7.79
CA GLU A 560 44.68 15.76 7.24
C GLU A 560 45.25 16.81 8.18
N GLU A 561 44.40 17.55 8.87
CA GLU A 561 44.77 18.56 9.88
C GLU A 561 45.22 17.94 11.25
N ASN A 562 45.17 16.62 11.37
CA ASN A 562 45.40 15.88 12.63
C ASN A 562 44.47 16.30 13.78
N VAL A 563 43.28 16.82 13.46
CA VAL A 563 42.20 17.02 14.44
C VAL A 563 41.69 15.65 14.91
N ILE A 564 41.49 14.72 13.96
CA ILE A 564 41.32 13.29 14.24
C ILE A 564 42.67 12.62 14.12
N MET A 565 43.12 12.02 15.21
CA MET A 565 44.45 11.44 15.31
C MET A 565 44.50 10.03 14.75
N ILE A 566 45.27 9.80 13.71
CA ILE A 566 45.54 8.47 13.14
C ILE A 566 46.98 8.47 12.59
N ASP A 567 47.71 7.40 12.77
CA ASP A 567 49.04 7.26 12.23
C ASP A 567 49.04 6.30 11.03
N THR A 568 49.75 6.64 9.98
CA THR A 568 49.93 5.82 8.78
C THR A 568 51.36 5.36 8.55
N GLU A 569 52.20 5.62 9.52
CA GLU A 569 53.62 5.27 9.56
C GLU A 569 54.12 5.05 11.02
N GLY A 570 55.23 4.41 11.20
CA GLY A 570 55.80 4.16 12.53
C GLY A 570 55.22 2.91 13.20
N ALA A 571 55.45 2.81 14.52
CA ALA A 571 54.99 1.65 15.31
C ALA A 571 54.79 2.07 16.77
N GLU A 572 53.64 1.68 17.36
CA GLU A 572 53.21 2.08 18.69
C GLU A 572 52.71 0.89 19.52
N ILE A 573 52.95 0.90 20.83
CA ILE A 573 52.48 -0.14 21.73
C ILE A 573 51.04 0.14 22.17
N GLY A 574 50.17 -0.87 22.01
CA GLY A 574 48.77 -0.75 22.44
C GLY A 574 47.97 0.24 21.62
N GLN A 575 48.35 0.46 20.36
CA GLN A 575 47.65 1.28 19.39
C GLN A 575 47.61 0.57 18.04
N ILE A 576 46.47 0.68 17.33
CA ILE A 576 46.24 0.06 16.03
C ILE A 576 45.20 0.84 15.23
N ASN A 577 45.29 0.77 13.90
CA ASN A 577 44.27 1.33 13.01
C ASN A 577 43.16 0.30 12.75
N GLY A 578 41.94 0.62 13.19
CA GLY A 578 40.71 -0.12 12.87
C GLY A 578 39.96 0.53 11.71
N LEU A 579 39.07 -0.21 11.08
CA LEU A 579 38.29 0.24 9.94
C LEU A 579 36.81 0.08 10.18
N ALA A 580 36.08 1.18 10.09
CA ALA A 580 34.63 1.24 10.12
C ALA A 580 34.04 1.61 8.74
N VAL A 581 32.74 1.43 8.54
CA VAL A 581 31.99 1.97 7.39
C VAL A 581 30.97 2.94 7.95
N LEU A 582 30.89 4.12 7.35
CA LEU A 582 29.83 5.07 7.57
C LEU A 582 28.85 4.99 6.39
N ASP A 583 27.60 4.58 6.69
CA ASP A 583 26.52 4.46 5.71
C ASP A 583 25.53 5.61 5.91
N MET A 584 25.41 6.46 4.87
CA MET A 584 24.50 7.61 4.82
C MET A 584 23.21 7.28 4.06
N GLY A 585 22.93 6.00 3.84
CA GLY A 585 21.76 5.50 3.11
C GLY A 585 21.98 5.42 1.59
N ASN A 586 22.38 6.50 0.96
CA ASN A 586 22.66 6.53 -0.50
C ASN A 586 24.15 6.51 -0.83
N TYR A 587 25.01 6.69 0.15
CA TYR A 587 26.45 6.74 0.01
C TYR A 587 27.11 6.12 1.24
N ALA A 588 28.06 5.22 1.04
CA ALA A 588 28.85 4.59 2.10
C ALA A 588 30.34 4.72 1.81
N PHE A 589 31.13 4.95 2.84
CA PHE A 589 32.58 5.07 2.73
C PHE A 589 33.29 4.50 3.95
N GLY A 590 34.56 4.15 3.79
CA GLY A 590 35.44 3.64 4.86
C GLY A 590 35.99 4.75 5.74
N ASN A 591 35.89 4.57 7.04
CA ASN A 591 36.45 5.52 8.02
C ASN A 591 37.49 4.81 8.91
N PRO A 592 38.78 5.09 8.75
CA PRO A 592 39.79 4.57 9.63
C PRO A 592 39.70 5.24 11.02
N SER A 593 39.94 4.45 12.07
CA SER A 593 39.85 4.90 13.46
C SER A 593 41.00 4.35 14.27
N ARG A 594 41.56 5.18 15.17
CA ARG A 594 42.58 4.75 16.13
C ARG A 594 41.93 3.96 17.26
N ILE A 595 42.41 2.75 17.50
CA ILE A 595 42.02 1.93 18.66
C ILE A 595 43.20 1.83 19.60
N THR A 596 42.98 2.06 20.90
CA THR A 596 44.00 1.93 21.94
C THR A 596 43.61 0.92 22.99
N ALA A 597 44.59 0.24 23.55
CA ALA A 597 44.39 -0.68 24.67
C ALA A 597 45.44 -0.43 25.74
N THR A 598 45.04 -0.15 26.96
CA THR A 598 45.90 -0.03 28.12
C THR A 598 45.67 -1.17 29.09
N THR A 599 46.75 -1.81 29.55
CA THR A 599 46.70 -2.98 30.44
C THR A 599 47.46 -2.75 31.73
N TYR A 600 46.86 -3.14 32.86
CA TYR A 600 47.45 -3.00 34.21
C TYR A 600 46.90 -4.10 35.14
N VAL A 601 47.56 -4.25 36.31
CA VAL A 601 47.12 -5.20 37.34
C VAL A 601 45.73 -4.83 37.86
N GLY A 602 44.81 -5.77 37.87
CA GLY A 602 43.46 -5.55 38.35
C GLY A 602 42.54 -6.75 38.15
N LYS A 603 41.27 -6.60 38.49
CA LYS A 603 40.27 -7.68 38.42
C LYS A 603 39.11 -7.34 37.47
N SER A 604 39.15 -6.20 36.80
CA SER A 604 38.03 -5.74 35.97
C SER A 604 37.89 -6.51 34.65
N GLY A 605 38.88 -7.29 34.24
CA GLY A 605 38.93 -7.92 32.95
C GLY A 605 39.07 -6.90 31.82
N ILE A 606 38.47 -7.16 30.68
CA ILE A 606 38.37 -6.22 29.55
C ILE A 606 37.21 -5.29 29.79
N VAL A 607 37.47 -4.01 29.86
CA VAL A 607 36.49 -2.92 29.94
C VAL A 607 36.46 -2.18 28.61
N ASN A 608 35.33 -2.24 27.93
CA ASN A 608 35.08 -1.45 26.73
C ASN A 608 34.59 -0.05 27.15
N ILE A 609 35.33 0.99 26.78
CA ILE A 609 35.04 2.38 27.16
C ILE A 609 33.72 2.84 26.49
N GLU A 610 33.49 2.45 25.25
CA GLU A 610 32.28 2.79 24.50
C GLU A 610 31.03 2.21 25.19
N LYS A 611 31.13 1.00 25.74
CA LYS A 611 30.03 0.41 26.51
C LYS A 611 29.72 1.18 27.79
N GLU A 612 30.75 1.52 28.54
CA GLU A 612 30.60 2.31 29.78
C GLU A 612 30.05 3.71 29.48
N ALA A 613 30.41 4.28 28.31
CA ALA A 613 29.89 5.57 27.83
C ALA A 613 28.54 5.47 27.14
N ARG A 614 27.95 4.26 26.96
CA ARG A 614 26.71 4.00 26.22
C ARG A 614 26.79 4.37 24.73
N LEU A 615 27.96 4.23 24.15
CA LEU A 615 28.22 4.42 22.72
C LEU A 615 28.43 3.10 21.97
N SER A 616 28.20 1.94 22.64
CA SER A 616 28.39 0.61 22.08
C SER A 616 27.05 -0.05 21.79
N GLY A 617 26.90 -0.62 20.58
CA GLY A 617 25.80 -1.49 20.22
C GLY A 617 25.97 -2.93 20.73
N GLN A 618 24.90 -3.70 20.72
CA GLN A 618 24.88 -5.07 21.27
C GLN A 618 25.82 -6.02 20.54
N THR A 619 26.03 -5.85 19.25
CA THR A 619 26.92 -6.70 18.44
C THR A 619 28.38 -6.45 18.77
N HIS A 620 28.74 -5.19 19.00
CA HIS A 620 30.07 -4.83 19.43
C HIS A 620 30.37 -5.35 20.86
N ASP A 621 29.42 -5.21 21.79
CA ASP A 621 29.55 -5.78 23.16
C ASP A 621 29.77 -7.29 23.12
N LYS A 622 29.11 -8.01 22.24
CA LYS A 622 29.31 -9.43 22.00
C LYS A 622 30.73 -9.72 21.53
N GLY A 623 31.31 -8.91 20.65
CA GLY A 623 32.70 -9.02 20.19
C GLY A 623 33.68 -8.96 21.33
N VAL A 624 33.52 -8.00 22.23
CA VAL A 624 34.40 -7.85 23.42
C VAL A 624 34.32 -9.04 24.38
N GLN A 625 33.12 -9.62 24.56
CA GLN A 625 32.96 -10.86 25.34
C GLN A 625 33.66 -12.07 24.70
N ILE A 626 33.63 -12.16 23.37
CA ILE A 626 34.38 -13.19 22.62
C ILE A 626 35.90 -13.05 22.83
N ILE A 627 36.42 -11.82 22.77
CA ILE A 627 37.84 -11.54 23.05
C ILE A 627 38.22 -12.01 24.47
N THR A 628 37.35 -11.69 25.46
CA THR A 628 37.55 -12.16 26.85
C THR A 628 37.59 -13.68 26.91
N GLY A 629 36.72 -14.36 26.19
CA GLY A 629 36.72 -15.83 26.09
C GLY A 629 38.02 -16.37 25.48
N PHE A 630 38.51 -15.75 24.39
CA PHE A 630 39.76 -16.12 23.74
C PHE A 630 40.95 -15.98 24.70
N LEU A 631 41.08 -14.85 25.41
CA LEU A 631 42.17 -14.65 26.39
C LEU A 631 42.09 -15.65 27.55
N GLY A 632 40.92 -15.92 28.07
CA GLY A 632 40.70 -16.94 29.11
C GLY A 632 41.11 -18.33 28.65
N GLN A 633 40.65 -18.74 27.46
CA GLN A 633 40.99 -20.04 26.84
C GLN A 633 42.51 -20.17 26.58
N THR A 634 43.13 -19.11 26.11
CA THR A 634 44.52 -19.18 25.64
C THR A 634 45.49 -19.08 26.79
N TYR A 635 45.25 -18.22 27.81
CA TYR A 635 46.25 -17.86 28.81
C TYR A 635 45.87 -18.23 30.26
N ALA A 636 44.59 -18.34 30.59
CA ALA A 636 44.13 -18.44 31.97
C ALA A 636 43.66 -19.84 32.39
N GLN A 637 44.29 -20.89 31.85
CA GLN A 637 43.93 -22.27 32.22
C GLN A 637 44.49 -22.71 33.59
N ASN A 638 45.57 -22.08 34.04
CA ASN A 638 46.27 -22.49 35.27
C ASN A 638 46.34 -21.40 36.34
N PHE A 639 45.89 -20.19 36.05
CA PHE A 639 45.84 -19.04 36.95
C PHE A 639 44.74 -18.06 36.49
N PRO A 640 44.18 -17.24 37.37
CA PRO A 640 43.17 -16.27 36.99
C PRO A 640 43.74 -15.12 36.14
N LEU A 641 42.88 -14.51 35.28
CA LEU A 641 43.25 -13.27 34.59
C LEU A 641 43.16 -12.10 35.57
N SER A 642 44.30 -11.83 36.31
CA SER A 642 44.45 -10.67 37.19
C SER A 642 44.77 -9.41 36.38
N LEU A 643 43.92 -9.13 35.39
CA LEU A 643 44.05 -8.09 34.38
C LEU A 643 42.90 -7.07 34.44
N SER A 644 43.26 -5.80 34.39
CA SER A 644 42.35 -4.74 33.95
C SER A 644 42.86 -4.18 32.64
N CYS A 645 42.06 -4.26 31.62
CA CYS A 645 42.33 -3.75 30.27
C CYS A 645 41.25 -2.78 29.89
N ARG A 646 41.61 -1.61 29.37
CA ARG A 646 40.67 -0.65 28.81
C ARG A 646 40.95 -0.51 27.34
N VAL A 647 39.89 -0.73 26.53
CA VAL A 647 39.92 -0.57 25.07
C VAL A 647 39.07 0.61 24.70
N CYS A 648 39.55 1.45 23.78
CA CYS A 648 38.91 2.67 23.34
C CYS A 648 39.07 2.87 21.84
N PHE A 649 37.98 3.29 21.18
CA PHE A 649 38.02 3.89 19.85
C PHE A 649 38.20 5.38 20.03
N GLU A 650 39.45 5.83 19.88
CA GLU A 650 39.79 7.23 20.13
C GLU A 650 38.99 8.17 19.23
N GLN A 651 38.44 9.24 19.81
CA GLN A 651 37.70 10.27 19.12
C GLN A 651 36.43 9.77 18.33
N ASN A 652 35.88 8.64 18.74
CA ASN A 652 34.60 8.16 18.20
C ASN A 652 33.46 8.54 19.16
N TYR A 653 32.65 9.55 18.78
CA TYR A 653 31.56 10.09 19.59
C TYR A 653 30.17 9.73 19.06
N ASN A 654 30.11 9.12 17.87
CA ASN A 654 28.82 8.78 17.20
C ASN A 654 28.33 7.36 17.53
N GLY A 655 29.08 6.64 18.40
CA GLY A 655 28.77 5.25 18.69
C GLY A 655 29.38 4.27 17.69
N ILE A 656 29.46 3.00 18.12
CA ILE A 656 29.96 1.89 17.31
C ILE A 656 29.05 0.68 17.49
N ASP A 657 28.77 -0.04 16.43
CA ASP A 657 28.16 -1.37 16.46
C ASP A 657 28.81 -2.31 15.44
N GLY A 658 28.58 -3.61 15.61
CA GLY A 658 29.26 -4.65 14.84
C GLY A 658 30.48 -5.23 15.52
N ASP A 659 30.79 -6.48 15.25
CA ASP A 659 31.94 -7.23 15.81
C ASP A 659 33.16 -7.20 14.89
N SER A 660 33.12 -6.44 13.79
CA SER A 660 34.13 -6.41 12.73
C SER A 660 35.51 -5.84 13.17
N ALA A 661 35.58 -5.19 14.34
CA ALA A 661 36.81 -4.68 14.94
C ALA A 661 37.38 -5.62 16.02
N SER A 662 36.73 -6.72 16.37
CA SER A 662 37.13 -7.57 17.48
C SER A 662 38.55 -8.18 17.31
N SER A 663 38.97 -8.51 16.07
CA SER A 663 40.35 -8.92 15.85
C SER A 663 41.35 -7.76 16.06
N THR A 664 41.00 -6.56 15.65
CA THR A 664 41.80 -5.33 15.81
C THR A 664 41.99 -5.00 17.28
N GLU A 665 40.93 -5.03 18.07
CA GLU A 665 40.96 -4.83 19.53
C GLU A 665 41.85 -5.90 20.20
N LEU A 666 41.74 -7.17 19.77
CA LEU A 666 42.53 -8.25 20.29
C LEU A 666 44.01 -8.06 19.99
N TYR A 667 44.39 -7.65 18.78
CA TYR A 667 45.80 -7.32 18.48
C TYR A 667 46.32 -6.18 19.37
N CYS A 668 45.54 -5.14 19.57
CA CYS A 668 45.84 -4.01 20.42
C CYS A 668 46.11 -4.44 21.88
N ILE A 669 45.26 -5.32 22.44
CA ILE A 669 45.41 -5.90 23.77
C ILE A 669 46.68 -6.76 23.86
N LEU A 670 46.92 -7.62 22.85
CA LEU A 670 48.13 -8.47 22.81
C LEU A 670 49.40 -7.65 22.75
N SER A 671 49.43 -6.56 21.97
CA SER A 671 50.54 -5.61 21.92
C SER A 671 50.84 -4.97 23.27
N SER A 672 49.81 -4.45 23.94
CA SER A 672 49.93 -3.85 25.27
C SER A 672 50.46 -4.84 26.30
N LEU A 673 49.97 -6.10 26.27
CA LEU A 673 50.45 -7.15 27.17
C LEU A 673 51.86 -7.64 26.86
N ALA A 674 52.19 -7.79 25.55
CA ALA A 674 53.50 -8.25 25.12
C ALA A 674 54.58 -7.15 25.18
N GLU A 675 54.19 -5.89 25.34
CA GLU A 675 55.03 -4.70 25.23
C GLU A 675 55.78 -4.68 23.89
N LEU A 676 55.05 -4.94 22.81
CA LEU A 676 55.53 -4.97 21.44
C LEU A 676 54.79 -3.95 20.58
N PRO A 677 55.51 -3.09 19.87
CA PRO A 677 54.85 -2.12 19.01
C PRO A 677 54.14 -2.77 17.81
N ILE A 678 53.01 -2.20 17.43
CA ILE A 678 52.24 -2.54 16.21
C ILE A 678 52.62 -1.51 15.13
N ARG A 679 52.85 -1.99 13.93
CA ARG A 679 53.03 -1.17 12.73
C ARG A 679 51.77 -0.34 12.46
N GLN A 680 51.96 0.97 12.31
CA GLN A 680 50.86 1.91 12.07
C GLN A 680 50.61 2.15 10.55
N ASP A 681 51.46 1.64 9.68
CA ASP A 681 51.27 1.60 8.24
C ASP A 681 50.32 0.49 7.79
N LEU A 682 49.79 -0.31 8.71
CA LEU A 682 48.77 -1.32 8.49
C LEU A 682 47.48 -0.99 9.25
N ALA A 683 46.34 -1.17 8.54
CA ALA A 683 45.04 -1.16 9.19
C ALA A 683 44.43 -2.57 9.20
N VAL A 684 43.54 -2.84 10.15
CA VAL A 684 42.98 -4.17 10.34
C VAL A 684 41.46 -4.12 10.41
N THR A 685 40.85 -5.10 9.79
CA THR A 685 39.42 -5.39 10.00
C THR A 685 39.16 -6.90 9.98
N GLY A 686 38.27 -7.36 10.82
CA GLY A 686 37.92 -8.77 10.92
C GLY A 686 37.23 -9.09 12.25
N SER A 687 36.23 -9.93 12.23
CA SER A 687 35.67 -10.52 13.44
C SER A 687 36.52 -11.72 13.87
N VAL A 688 36.71 -11.94 15.17
CA VAL A 688 37.43 -13.10 15.72
C VAL A 688 36.48 -13.96 16.57
N ASN A 689 36.61 -15.27 16.48
CA ASN A 689 35.90 -16.18 17.39
C ASN A 689 36.76 -16.58 18.61
N GLN A 690 36.20 -17.26 19.61
CA GLN A 690 36.86 -17.67 20.83
C GLN A 690 38.07 -18.62 20.60
N LYS A 691 38.25 -19.15 19.37
CA LYS A 691 39.36 -20.03 18.99
C LYS A 691 40.47 -19.29 18.23
N GLY A 692 40.27 -17.99 17.99
CA GLY A 692 41.25 -17.18 17.26
C GLY A 692 41.14 -17.31 15.74
N GLU A 693 40.02 -17.85 15.22
CA GLU A 693 39.74 -17.88 13.79
C GLU A 693 39.10 -16.57 13.36
N ILE A 694 39.54 -16.05 12.22
CA ILE A 694 39.04 -14.78 11.65
C ILE A 694 37.81 -15.03 10.78
N GLN A 695 36.79 -14.23 11.01
CA GLN A 695 35.49 -14.36 10.36
C GLN A 695 35.21 -13.19 9.42
N ALA A 696 34.39 -13.42 8.38
CA ALA A 696 33.99 -12.42 7.40
C ALA A 696 33.25 -11.24 8.05
N ILE A 697 33.39 -10.07 7.41
CA ILE A 697 32.76 -8.80 7.82
C ILE A 697 32.08 -8.13 6.62
N GLY A 698 31.19 -7.17 6.88
CA GLY A 698 30.56 -6.35 5.85
C GLY A 698 31.39 -5.15 5.43
N GLY A 699 31.19 -4.67 4.20
CA GLY A 699 31.76 -3.43 3.69
C GLY A 699 33.27 -3.43 3.53
N VAL A 700 33.92 -4.59 3.31
CA VAL A 700 35.38 -4.73 3.20
C VAL A 700 35.98 -3.83 2.13
N THR A 701 35.28 -3.69 0.99
CA THR A 701 35.69 -2.82 -0.13
C THR A 701 35.82 -1.37 0.32
N HIS A 702 34.80 -0.82 0.97
CA HIS A 702 34.81 0.56 1.48
C HIS A 702 35.90 0.76 2.56
N LYS A 703 36.08 -0.21 3.46
CA LYS A 703 37.08 -0.18 4.50
C LYS A 703 38.49 -0.07 3.94
N ILE A 704 38.83 -0.87 2.94
CA ILE A 704 40.15 -0.82 2.26
C ILE A 704 40.33 0.53 1.57
N GLU A 705 39.31 0.98 0.81
CA GLU A 705 39.37 2.23 0.04
C GLU A 705 39.56 3.45 0.98
N GLY A 706 38.85 3.51 2.12
CA GLY A 706 38.98 4.61 3.05
C GLY A 706 40.40 4.73 3.65
N PHE A 707 41.03 3.60 4.01
CA PHE A 707 42.42 3.64 4.50
C PHE A 707 43.40 3.94 3.36
N PHE A 708 43.19 3.40 2.18
CA PHE A 708 44.00 3.71 1.00
C PHE A 708 43.96 5.21 0.67
N ASP A 709 42.77 5.82 0.66
CA ASP A 709 42.60 7.24 0.35
C ASP A 709 43.30 8.13 1.36
N LEU A 710 43.27 7.80 2.66
CA LEU A 710 44.07 8.48 3.69
C LEU A 710 45.59 8.34 3.44
N CYS A 711 46.05 7.11 3.18
CA CYS A 711 47.48 6.88 2.88
C CYS A 711 47.93 7.60 1.61
N ARG A 712 47.13 7.60 0.56
CA ARG A 712 47.43 8.31 -0.70
C ARG A 712 47.55 9.81 -0.51
N LYS A 713 46.66 10.43 0.28
CA LYS A 713 46.70 11.87 0.61
C LYS A 713 47.94 12.24 1.39
N ARG A 714 48.40 11.39 2.31
CA ARG A 714 49.64 11.58 3.09
C ARG A 714 50.93 11.19 2.34
N GLY A 715 50.79 10.49 1.21
CA GLY A 715 51.87 9.93 0.42
C GLY A 715 52.05 8.43 0.67
N LEU A 716 51.96 7.64 -0.38
CA LEU A 716 52.18 6.20 -0.32
C LEU A 716 53.65 5.89 -0.13
N THR A 717 53.98 5.10 0.92
CA THR A 717 55.35 4.72 1.28
C THR A 717 55.82 3.39 0.68
N GLY A 718 54.87 2.62 0.13
CA GLY A 718 55.15 1.27 -0.38
C GLY A 718 55.20 0.20 0.73
N THR A 719 54.75 0.53 1.94
CA THR A 719 54.65 -0.44 3.05
C THR A 719 53.24 -0.50 3.66
N GLN A 720 52.38 0.44 3.26
CA GLN A 720 51.06 0.59 3.78
C GLN A 720 50.10 -0.50 3.22
N GLY A 721 49.15 -0.91 4.03
CA GLY A 721 48.22 -1.93 3.59
C GLY A 721 47.11 -2.23 4.58
N VAL A 722 46.29 -3.19 4.23
CA VAL A 722 45.14 -3.62 5.05
C VAL A 722 45.19 -5.13 5.27
N ILE A 723 44.91 -5.54 6.48
CA ILE A 723 44.70 -6.94 6.87
C ILE A 723 43.21 -7.21 6.92
N ILE A 724 42.75 -8.24 6.16
CA ILE A 724 41.35 -8.60 6.01
C ILE A 724 41.10 -10.10 6.25
N PRO A 725 39.87 -10.53 6.53
CA PRO A 725 39.53 -11.95 6.57
C PRO A 725 39.69 -12.59 5.18
N VAL A 726 40.32 -13.78 5.11
CA VAL A 726 40.42 -14.55 3.85
C VAL A 726 39.05 -14.84 3.21
N SER A 727 38.02 -15.02 4.01
CA SER A 727 36.63 -15.24 3.58
C SER A 727 36.02 -14.06 2.80
N ASN A 728 36.58 -12.83 2.96
CA ASN A 728 36.13 -11.65 2.23
C ASN A 728 36.87 -11.40 0.90
N VAL A 729 37.82 -12.24 0.50
CA VAL A 729 38.52 -12.05 -0.79
C VAL A 729 37.55 -12.07 -1.97
N LYS A 730 36.51 -12.90 -1.93
CA LYS A 730 35.47 -12.95 -2.95
C LYS A 730 34.55 -11.71 -3.01
N ASP A 731 34.53 -10.91 -1.95
CA ASP A 731 33.69 -9.71 -1.79
C ASP A 731 34.43 -8.44 -2.26
N LEU A 732 35.70 -8.55 -2.67
CA LEU A 732 36.50 -7.42 -3.13
C LEU A 732 36.07 -6.96 -4.52
N VAL A 733 35.64 -5.72 -4.64
CA VAL A 733 35.41 -5.02 -5.91
C VAL A 733 35.99 -3.62 -5.78
N LEU A 734 37.32 -3.53 -5.72
CA LEU A 734 38.05 -2.29 -5.42
C LEU A 734 38.08 -1.33 -6.62
N LYS A 735 38.23 -0.03 -6.32
CA LYS A 735 38.47 1.01 -7.32
C LYS A 735 39.75 0.74 -8.09
N ASP A 736 39.80 1.13 -9.35
CA ASP A 736 40.96 0.91 -10.23
C ASP A 736 42.26 1.55 -9.68
N GLU A 737 42.15 2.66 -8.95
CA GLU A 737 43.27 3.32 -8.31
C GLU A 737 43.94 2.44 -7.25
N VAL A 738 43.15 1.72 -6.42
CA VAL A 738 43.65 0.78 -5.44
C VAL A 738 44.30 -0.42 -6.12
N VAL A 739 43.62 -0.98 -7.13
CA VAL A 739 44.16 -2.11 -7.91
C VAL A 739 45.47 -1.74 -8.55
N GLN A 740 45.59 -0.53 -9.11
CA GLN A 740 46.85 -0.06 -9.71
C GLN A 740 47.93 0.14 -8.68
N ALA A 741 47.64 0.72 -7.52
CA ALA A 741 48.65 0.90 -6.43
C ALA A 741 49.15 -0.45 -5.92
N VAL A 742 48.30 -1.46 -5.79
CA VAL A 742 48.75 -2.82 -5.42
C VAL A 742 49.64 -3.44 -6.52
N LYS A 743 49.25 -3.28 -7.79
CA LYS A 743 50.06 -3.73 -8.93
C LYS A 743 51.46 -3.10 -8.97
N ASP A 744 51.55 -1.82 -8.57
CA ASP A 744 52.78 -1.05 -8.55
C ASP A 744 53.60 -1.31 -7.27
N GLY A 745 53.07 -2.13 -6.34
CA GLY A 745 53.71 -2.45 -5.05
C GLY A 745 53.73 -1.29 -4.04
N LEU A 746 52.80 -0.34 -4.20
CA LEU A 746 52.71 0.86 -3.31
C LEU A 746 51.71 0.68 -2.18
N PHE A 747 50.81 -0.32 -2.29
CA PHE A 747 49.81 -0.66 -1.28
C PHE A 747 49.61 -2.17 -1.22
N HIS A 748 49.26 -2.72 -0.07
CA HIS A 748 49.27 -4.16 0.16
C HIS A 748 47.97 -4.64 0.83
N ILE A 749 47.48 -5.84 0.46
CA ILE A 749 46.29 -6.45 1.06
C ILE A 749 46.64 -7.86 1.53
N TYR A 750 46.48 -8.10 2.82
CA TYR A 750 46.89 -9.34 3.49
C TYR A 750 45.66 -10.10 3.97
N PRO A 751 45.24 -11.21 3.33
CA PRO A 751 44.18 -12.06 3.80
C PRO A 751 44.66 -12.98 4.92
N ILE A 752 43.93 -13.01 6.03
CA ILE A 752 44.27 -13.87 7.18
C ILE A 752 43.10 -14.76 7.56
N SER A 753 43.39 -15.95 8.10
CA SER A 753 42.41 -16.91 8.60
C SER A 753 42.45 -17.06 10.13
N LYS A 754 43.58 -16.71 10.73
CA LYS A 754 43.83 -16.82 12.20
C LYS A 754 44.49 -15.59 12.74
N ILE A 755 44.24 -15.34 14.03
CA ILE A 755 44.86 -14.23 14.77
C ILE A 755 46.39 -14.29 14.72
N ASP A 756 46.98 -15.49 14.77
CA ASP A 756 48.42 -15.70 14.74
C ASP A 756 49.12 -15.14 13.49
N GLU A 757 48.45 -15.20 12.33
CA GLU A 757 48.96 -14.69 11.04
C GLU A 757 49.07 -13.16 11.08
N GLY A 758 48.09 -12.48 11.66
CA GLY A 758 48.12 -11.03 11.83
C GLY A 758 49.12 -10.56 12.91
N ILE A 759 49.35 -11.34 13.97
CA ILE A 759 50.40 -11.07 14.98
C ILE A 759 51.77 -10.92 14.30
N GLU A 760 52.13 -11.82 13.41
CA GLU A 760 53.41 -11.80 12.72
C GLU A 760 53.57 -10.59 11.78
N LEU A 761 52.51 -10.26 11.06
CA LEU A 761 52.44 -9.09 10.16
C LEU A 761 52.60 -7.77 10.94
N LEU A 762 51.85 -7.63 12.03
CA LEU A 762 51.73 -6.39 12.78
C LEU A 762 52.93 -6.12 13.71
N MET A 763 53.47 -7.15 14.34
CA MET A 763 54.49 -7.01 15.38
C MET A 763 55.88 -7.51 14.95
N GLY A 764 56.01 -8.11 13.76
CA GLY A 764 57.28 -8.63 13.23
C GLY A 764 57.89 -9.77 14.03
N LEU A 765 57.15 -10.38 14.96
CA LEU A 765 57.58 -11.44 15.82
C LEU A 765 56.62 -12.65 15.72
N SER A 766 57.18 -13.85 15.75
CA SER A 766 56.39 -15.09 15.70
C SER A 766 55.36 -15.16 16.85
N PRO A 767 54.11 -15.53 16.60
CA PRO A 767 53.11 -15.72 17.65
C PRO A 767 53.52 -16.75 18.68
N GLY A 768 54.18 -17.84 18.21
CA GLY A 768 54.62 -18.96 19.02
C GLY A 768 53.54 -20.02 19.21
N LYS A 769 53.91 -21.30 19.03
CA LYS A 769 53.01 -22.45 19.27
C LYS A 769 53.32 -23.11 20.61
N LYS A 770 52.31 -23.55 21.35
CA LYS A 770 52.48 -24.32 22.59
C LYS A 770 53.28 -25.57 22.29
N ASN A 771 54.29 -25.82 23.12
CA ASN A 771 55.05 -27.07 23.11
C ASN A 771 54.21 -28.21 23.73
N LYS A 772 54.74 -29.45 23.75
CA LYS A 772 54.06 -30.62 24.34
C LYS A 772 53.72 -30.47 25.82
N ALA A 773 54.41 -29.58 26.56
CA ALA A 773 54.15 -29.26 27.96
C ALA A 773 53.15 -28.10 28.12
N GLY A 774 52.55 -27.59 27.05
CA GLY A 774 51.53 -26.51 27.08
C GLY A 774 52.11 -25.08 27.21
N ASN A 775 53.43 -24.91 27.08
CA ASN A 775 54.11 -23.62 27.23
C ASN A 775 54.40 -22.98 25.87
N PHE A 776 54.24 -21.66 25.77
CA PHE A 776 54.67 -20.90 24.61
C PHE A 776 56.22 -20.61 24.67
N PRO A 777 56.92 -20.49 23.53
CA PRO A 777 58.29 -20.07 23.48
C PRO A 777 58.47 -18.66 24.11
N ALA A 778 59.44 -18.49 24.99
CA ALA A 778 59.63 -17.25 25.74
C ALA A 778 59.82 -15.99 24.85
N ASN A 779 60.42 -16.17 23.67
CA ASN A 779 60.69 -15.11 22.70
C ASN A 779 59.56 -14.92 21.68
N SER A 780 58.39 -15.49 21.87
CA SER A 780 57.22 -15.31 21.02
C SER A 780 56.24 -14.31 21.66
N VAL A 781 55.28 -13.78 20.86
CA VAL A 781 54.28 -12.86 21.35
C VAL A 781 53.43 -13.48 22.44
N HIS A 782 52.88 -14.69 22.22
CA HIS A 782 52.13 -15.41 23.26
C HIS A 782 52.96 -15.75 24.50
N GLY A 783 54.26 -15.98 24.35
CA GLY A 783 55.16 -16.23 25.47
C GLY A 783 55.35 -14.98 26.34
N ARG A 784 55.50 -13.80 25.72
CA ARG A 784 55.59 -12.50 26.45
C ARG A 784 54.27 -12.17 27.14
N VAL A 785 53.11 -12.32 26.46
CA VAL A 785 51.77 -12.13 27.06
C VAL A 785 51.59 -13.03 28.27
N MET A 786 51.92 -14.33 28.15
CA MET A 786 51.84 -15.29 29.26
C MET A 786 52.73 -14.87 30.44
N LYS A 787 53.98 -14.42 30.19
CA LYS A 787 54.89 -13.92 31.22
C LYS A 787 54.32 -12.70 31.94
N LYS A 788 53.75 -11.73 31.20
CA LYS A 788 53.15 -10.51 31.76
C LYS A 788 51.93 -10.82 32.63
N LEU A 789 51.00 -11.66 32.12
CA LEU A 789 49.82 -12.08 32.88
C LEU A 789 50.16 -12.84 34.15
N LYS A 790 51.20 -13.70 34.15
CA LYS A 790 51.72 -14.35 35.36
C LYS A 790 52.28 -13.35 36.35
N ALA A 791 52.99 -12.33 35.89
CA ALA A 791 53.50 -11.27 36.77
C ALA A 791 52.36 -10.43 37.38
N PHE A 792 51.34 -10.15 36.62
CA PHE A 792 50.13 -9.50 37.13
C PHE A 792 49.41 -10.32 38.20
N ASP A 793 49.31 -11.63 38.03
CA ASP A 793 48.71 -12.52 39.02
C ASP A 793 49.45 -12.55 40.31
N LYS A 794 50.80 -12.71 40.27
CA LYS A 794 51.70 -12.66 41.49
C LYS A 794 51.50 -11.35 42.28
N ARG A 795 51.56 -10.20 41.59
CA ARG A 795 51.34 -8.88 42.20
C ARG A 795 49.93 -8.76 42.81
N ALA A 796 48.90 -9.30 42.15
CA ALA A 796 47.52 -9.29 42.67
C ALA A 796 47.36 -10.17 43.92
N GLN A 797 48.18 -11.20 44.09
CA GLN A 797 48.24 -12.06 45.28
C GLN A 797 49.11 -11.50 46.42
N GLY A 798 49.77 -10.40 46.19
CA GLY A 798 50.65 -9.76 47.19
C GLY A 798 52.06 -10.43 47.36
N GLU A 799 52.46 -11.25 46.40
CA GLU A 799 53.80 -11.79 46.31
C GLU A 799 54.72 -10.73 45.64
N GLU A 800 55.50 -10.01 46.41
CA GLU A 800 56.59 -9.14 45.90
C GLU A 800 57.64 -10.00 45.21
N GLU A 801 58.23 -9.49 44.09
CA GLU A 801 59.43 -10.08 43.46
C GLU A 801 60.68 -9.86 44.27
#